data_dd526f28ce9d9d8621a1bcf76083e400
#
_entry.id   dd526f28ce9d9d8621a1bcf76083e400
#
_cell.length_a   1.000
_cell.length_b   1.000
_cell.length_c   1.000
_cell.angle_alpha   90.00
_cell.angle_beta   90.00
_cell.angle_gamma   90.00
#
_symmetry.space_group_name_H-M   'P 1'
#
loop_
_entity.id
_entity.type
_entity.pdbx_description
1 polymer ?
#
loop_
_entity_poly.entity_id
_entity_poly.type
_entity_poly.pdbx_seq_one_letter_code
_entity_poly.pdbx_strand_id
1 'polypeptide(L)'
;EVNLEEKYVWVEPGVVLDHLNAQLKPHGLWFPVDVSTSSRATIGGMSANNSCGSRSLYYGNMVHNVLAIEAILDDGSISTFDHIDKNFLSAKNDKDKLYKIINKFIDVRKNVSSELNEHWPTTQRRVGGYNIDLIDPNGFNSSHLLVGSEGTLSLFNKIKLKLSELPKNKILGVCYFDNFHQAMEISQEIVKLKPTCVELMDRNLLNLAKDIPMYAEGIKKYIKGNPAAVLMVEFIDTDQKVYEKKINDLEYIVLNQNNKNQFKYYSDLNEQKEVFDIRKAGLNILMSMKGDRKPVAFIEDCAVSLEHLADYTASLNEIFKKYGTSGMFYAHASVGTLHVRPVLNMKSDNDIKNMKSISEEAFAIVKNYKGSHSGEHGDGIVRSEFHKMMFGEKITKAFEEIKDTFDKKNLLNPGKIVRPLTSNDRSLMRYKSGYQAEKINTHYDWSDWGQLSDAVEMCNNNGACRNLDSGVMCPSYRVTKEEKDLVRGRANTLRLALSNQLPEGSFVSKDMFETMELCVSCKACQRECPMSVDMAKMKSEFLSHYYNKFSMRIKDKVISEMPKMIWLLKIIAPIFNKVKNLPIISTIIEQFGFTTKREMPEVQSQDILKKIYTEQLISEKKLILFADTFNINFENQNL
;
A
#
# COMPACT_ATOMS: atom_id res chain seq x y z
N GLU A 1 -18.95 15.90 -9.57
CA GLU A 1 -19.83 16.00 -10.74
C GLU A 1 -19.53 14.85 -11.69
N VAL A 2 -20.57 14.08 -12.10
CA VAL A 2 -20.44 12.96 -13.05
C VAL A 2 -21.20 13.29 -14.32
N ASN A 3 -20.56 13.14 -15.48
CA ASN A 3 -21.20 13.21 -16.79
C ASN A 3 -21.21 11.79 -17.40
N LEU A 4 -22.41 11.22 -17.50
CA LEU A 4 -22.59 9.85 -17.99
C LEU A 4 -22.51 9.74 -19.51
N GLU A 5 -22.89 10.76 -20.26
CA GLU A 5 -22.87 10.80 -21.72
C GLU A 5 -21.44 10.87 -22.25
N GLU A 6 -20.66 11.81 -21.73
CA GLU A 6 -19.25 12.01 -22.12
C GLU A 6 -18.28 11.14 -21.34
N LYS A 7 -18.78 10.35 -20.37
CA LYS A 7 -18.01 9.41 -19.53
C LYS A 7 -16.82 10.07 -18.86
N TYR A 8 -17.07 11.16 -18.10
CA TYR A 8 -16.07 11.77 -17.24
C TYR A 8 -16.63 12.10 -15.86
N VAL A 9 -15.72 12.36 -14.92
CA VAL A 9 -16.05 12.83 -13.57
C VAL A 9 -15.07 13.92 -13.13
N TRP A 10 -15.59 14.98 -12.47
CA TRP A 10 -14.78 15.90 -11.69
C TRP A 10 -14.77 15.46 -10.23
N VAL A 11 -13.58 15.33 -9.64
CA VAL A 11 -13.37 14.92 -8.24
C VAL A 11 -12.42 15.87 -7.53
N GLU A 12 -12.57 15.98 -6.22
CA GLU A 12 -11.58 16.59 -5.34
C GLU A 12 -10.41 15.62 -5.11
N PRO A 13 -9.19 16.12 -4.83
CA PRO A 13 -7.99 15.28 -4.75
C PRO A 13 -8.01 14.27 -3.61
N GLY A 14 -8.80 14.51 -2.55
CA GLY A 14 -8.95 13.62 -1.40
C GLY A 14 -9.85 12.40 -1.61
N VAL A 15 -10.56 12.31 -2.74
CA VAL A 15 -11.44 11.17 -3.04
C VAL A 15 -10.63 9.89 -3.17
N VAL A 16 -11.03 8.84 -2.44
CA VAL A 16 -10.40 7.51 -2.49
C VAL A 16 -10.91 6.72 -3.69
N LEU A 17 -10.03 6.01 -4.39
CA LEU A 17 -10.35 5.28 -5.62
C LEU A 17 -11.50 4.28 -5.44
N ASP A 18 -11.49 3.45 -4.40
CA ASP A 18 -12.57 2.48 -4.17
C ASP A 18 -13.91 3.17 -3.91
N HIS A 19 -13.92 4.33 -3.22
CA HIS A 19 -15.14 5.11 -2.99
C HIS A 19 -15.68 5.71 -4.30
N LEU A 20 -14.78 6.21 -5.16
CA LEU A 20 -15.17 6.68 -6.49
C LEU A 20 -15.80 5.54 -7.30
N ASN A 21 -15.13 4.39 -7.38
CA ASN A 21 -15.61 3.26 -8.16
C ASN A 21 -16.92 2.65 -7.60
N ALA A 22 -17.12 2.68 -6.28
CA ALA A 22 -18.38 2.28 -5.68
C ALA A 22 -19.56 3.18 -6.11
N GLN A 23 -19.32 4.50 -6.23
CA GLN A 23 -20.34 5.45 -6.70
C GLN A 23 -20.60 5.34 -8.21
N LEU A 24 -19.60 5.01 -9.02
CA LEU A 24 -19.74 4.86 -10.48
C LEU A 24 -20.37 3.53 -10.91
N LYS A 25 -20.19 2.48 -10.11
CA LYS A 25 -20.67 1.12 -10.41
C LYS A 25 -22.16 1.02 -10.77
N PRO A 26 -23.11 1.68 -10.08
CA PRO A 26 -24.52 1.65 -10.44
C PRO A 26 -24.83 2.19 -11.86
N HIS A 27 -23.92 3.00 -12.40
CA HIS A 27 -24.01 3.58 -13.75
C HIS A 27 -23.31 2.72 -14.81
N GLY A 28 -22.75 1.55 -14.44
CA GLY A 28 -22.00 0.70 -15.36
C GLY A 28 -20.63 1.26 -15.73
N LEU A 29 -20.13 2.25 -14.97
CA LEU A 29 -18.85 2.93 -15.20
C LEU A 29 -17.86 2.67 -14.05
N TRP A 30 -16.58 2.90 -14.35
CA TRP A 30 -15.52 2.89 -13.36
C TRP A 30 -14.32 3.73 -13.84
N PHE A 31 -13.44 4.08 -12.90
CA PHE A 31 -12.15 4.66 -13.19
C PHE A 31 -11.10 3.53 -13.24
N PRO A 32 -10.44 3.27 -14.39
CA PRO A 32 -9.76 1.99 -14.64
C PRO A 32 -8.31 1.89 -14.18
N VAL A 33 -7.76 2.94 -13.53
CA VAL A 33 -6.40 2.87 -12.99
C VAL A 33 -6.41 2.13 -11.66
N ASP A 34 -6.10 0.82 -11.67
CA ASP A 34 -6.35 -0.15 -10.62
C ASP A 34 -5.13 -0.39 -9.69
N VAL A 35 -4.70 0.64 -8.97
CA VAL A 35 -3.59 0.51 -8.01
C VAL A 35 -3.89 -0.48 -6.88
N SER A 36 -2.88 -1.19 -6.38
CA SER A 36 -3.01 -2.18 -5.29
C SER A 36 -3.48 -1.58 -3.96
N THR A 37 -3.31 -0.28 -3.79
CA THR A 37 -3.69 0.48 -2.59
C THR A 37 -5.03 1.20 -2.73
N SER A 38 -5.89 0.81 -3.67
CA SER A 38 -7.15 1.47 -4.06
C SER A 38 -8.06 1.84 -2.88
N SER A 39 -8.08 1.02 -1.82
CA SER A 39 -8.89 1.27 -0.60
C SER A 39 -8.45 2.50 0.22
N ARG A 40 -7.32 3.12 -0.11
CA ARG A 40 -6.75 4.28 0.59
C ARG A 40 -5.99 5.26 -0.32
N ALA A 41 -5.78 4.91 -1.57
CA ALA A 41 -5.15 5.79 -2.55
C ALA A 41 -6.13 6.90 -2.94
N THR A 42 -5.70 8.15 -2.79
CA THR A 42 -6.49 9.32 -3.19
C THR A 42 -6.22 9.66 -4.65
N ILE A 43 -7.23 10.16 -5.35
CA ILE A 43 -7.11 10.55 -6.77
C ILE A 43 -6.04 11.63 -6.96
N GLY A 44 -5.92 12.59 -6.05
CA GLY A 44 -4.85 13.61 -6.09
C GLY A 44 -3.46 13.00 -5.98
N GLY A 45 -3.26 12.05 -5.04
CA GLY A 45 -2.00 11.33 -4.90
C GLY A 45 -1.68 10.48 -6.13
N MET A 46 -2.67 9.77 -6.67
CA MET A 46 -2.51 8.97 -7.90
C MET A 46 -2.13 9.84 -9.10
N SER A 47 -2.76 11.01 -9.26
CA SER A 47 -2.45 11.95 -10.35
C SER A 47 -1.05 12.54 -10.18
N ALA A 48 -0.70 12.99 -8.98
CA ALA A 48 0.62 13.54 -8.70
C ALA A 48 1.76 12.52 -8.87
N ASN A 49 1.46 11.23 -8.73
CA ASN A 49 2.42 10.13 -8.92
C ASN A 49 2.41 9.55 -10.35
N ASN A 50 1.47 9.93 -11.21
CA ASN A 50 1.21 9.27 -12.50
C ASN A 50 0.99 7.76 -12.36
N SER A 51 0.24 7.36 -11.34
CA SER A 51 0.04 5.95 -10.97
C SER A 51 -0.52 5.12 -12.11
N CYS A 52 -0.22 3.83 -12.09
CA CYS A 52 -0.87 2.82 -12.91
C CYS A 52 -1.03 1.52 -12.12
N GLY A 53 -1.68 0.53 -12.70
CA GLY A 53 -1.95 -0.75 -12.05
C GLY A 53 -1.78 -1.91 -13.01
N SER A 54 -2.24 -3.08 -12.60
CA SER A 54 -2.09 -4.34 -13.35
C SER A 54 -2.60 -4.26 -14.79
N ARG A 55 -3.66 -3.47 -15.01
CA ARG A 55 -4.33 -3.34 -16.30
C ARG A 55 -3.84 -2.17 -17.15
N SER A 56 -2.67 -1.60 -16.83
CA SER A 56 -2.12 -0.45 -17.55
C SER A 56 -1.75 -0.76 -19.01
N LEU A 57 -1.52 -2.02 -19.36
CA LEU A 57 -1.36 -2.43 -20.75
C LEU A 57 -2.57 -2.01 -21.61
N TYR A 58 -3.77 -2.11 -21.04
CA TYR A 58 -5.03 -1.81 -21.72
C TYR A 58 -5.54 -0.40 -21.45
N TYR A 59 -5.54 0.04 -20.18
CA TYR A 59 -6.12 1.31 -19.76
C TYR A 59 -5.11 2.46 -19.61
N GLY A 60 -3.81 2.18 -19.67
CA GLY A 60 -2.75 3.18 -19.47
C GLY A 60 -2.56 3.60 -18.01
N ASN A 61 -1.83 4.69 -17.84
CA ASN A 61 -1.51 5.34 -16.57
C ASN A 61 -2.50 6.49 -16.29
N MET A 62 -2.30 7.20 -15.16
CA MET A 62 -3.08 8.41 -14.84
C MET A 62 -3.03 9.44 -15.96
N VAL A 63 -1.85 9.70 -16.55
CA VAL A 63 -1.68 10.68 -17.64
C VAL A 63 -2.60 10.43 -18.85
N HIS A 64 -2.96 9.18 -19.13
CA HIS A 64 -3.88 8.83 -20.23
C HIS A 64 -5.37 8.98 -19.84
N ASN A 65 -5.64 9.13 -18.54
CA ASN A 65 -6.99 9.13 -17.97
C ASN A 65 -7.35 10.45 -17.26
N VAL A 66 -6.41 11.39 -17.14
CA VAL A 66 -6.64 12.75 -16.64
C VAL A 66 -6.92 13.68 -17.82
N LEU A 67 -8.10 14.30 -17.80
CA LEU A 67 -8.55 15.20 -18.87
C LEU A 67 -8.25 16.66 -18.54
N ALA A 68 -8.33 17.05 -17.27
CA ALA A 68 -8.02 18.39 -16.79
C ALA A 68 -7.66 18.39 -15.31
N ILE A 69 -6.90 19.40 -14.89
CA ILE A 69 -6.58 19.68 -13.48
C ILE A 69 -6.80 21.17 -13.21
N GLU A 70 -7.67 21.49 -12.26
CA GLU A 70 -7.75 22.81 -11.66
C GLU A 70 -6.68 22.88 -10.54
N ALA A 71 -5.70 23.75 -10.71
CA ALA A 71 -4.53 23.83 -9.85
C ALA A 71 -4.40 25.20 -9.18
N ILE A 72 -3.95 25.21 -7.92
CA ILE A 72 -3.56 26.39 -7.17
C ILE A 72 -2.06 26.58 -7.36
N LEU A 73 -1.65 27.73 -7.88
CA LEU A 73 -0.26 28.08 -8.16
C LEU A 73 0.43 28.73 -6.93
N ASP A 74 1.73 29.00 -7.04
CA ASP A 74 2.58 29.54 -5.96
C ASP A 74 2.17 30.91 -5.43
N ASP A 75 1.41 31.70 -6.21
CA ASP A 75 0.85 33.01 -5.82
C ASP A 75 -0.60 32.91 -5.32
N GLY A 76 -1.16 31.71 -5.19
CA GLY A 76 -2.54 31.46 -4.77
C GLY A 76 -3.57 31.59 -5.89
N SER A 77 -3.17 31.94 -7.11
CA SER A 77 -4.08 31.97 -8.25
C SER A 77 -4.52 30.57 -8.66
N ILE A 78 -5.74 30.44 -9.19
CA ILE A 78 -6.29 29.16 -9.68
C ILE A 78 -6.26 29.19 -11.20
N SER A 79 -5.76 28.13 -11.81
CA SER A 79 -5.75 27.93 -13.27
C SER A 79 -6.18 26.51 -13.60
N THR A 80 -6.93 26.38 -14.70
CA THR A 80 -7.33 25.07 -15.23
C THR A 80 -6.37 24.66 -16.34
N PHE A 81 -5.71 23.54 -16.14
CA PHE A 81 -4.84 22.90 -17.13
C PHE A 81 -5.65 21.81 -17.83
N ASP A 82 -5.87 21.98 -19.12
CA ASP A 82 -6.64 21.08 -19.98
C ASP A 82 -6.07 21.07 -21.41
N HIS A 83 -6.89 20.75 -22.39
CA HIS A 83 -6.46 20.72 -23.79
C HIS A 83 -6.14 22.11 -24.32
N ILE A 84 -4.91 22.28 -24.78
CA ILE A 84 -4.36 23.48 -25.41
C ILE A 84 -4.34 23.26 -26.93
N ASP A 85 -5.03 24.11 -27.67
CA ASP A 85 -5.07 24.09 -29.15
C ASP A 85 -4.19 25.19 -29.77
N LYS A 86 -4.10 25.17 -31.09
CA LYS A 86 -3.37 26.21 -31.86
C LYS A 86 -3.91 27.62 -31.66
N ASN A 87 -5.21 27.77 -31.38
CA ASN A 87 -5.84 29.10 -31.20
C ASN A 87 -5.35 29.69 -29.87
N PHE A 88 -5.31 28.91 -28.81
CA PHE A 88 -4.72 29.33 -27.53
C PHE A 88 -3.27 29.79 -27.71
N LEU A 89 -2.46 29.01 -28.41
CA LEU A 89 -1.02 29.28 -28.62
C LEU A 89 -0.78 30.54 -29.47
N SER A 90 -1.69 30.86 -30.42
CA SER A 90 -1.60 32.03 -31.29
C SER A 90 -2.16 33.31 -30.66
N ALA A 91 -2.89 33.21 -29.54
CA ALA A 91 -3.58 34.35 -28.91
C ALA A 91 -2.65 35.42 -28.30
N LYS A 92 -1.35 35.10 -28.09
CA LYS A 92 -0.28 35.98 -27.51
C LYS A 92 -0.76 36.78 -26.30
N ASN A 93 -1.33 36.10 -25.32
CA ASN A 93 -1.81 36.70 -24.08
C ASN A 93 -0.74 36.76 -22.98
N ASP A 94 0.23 37.67 -23.12
CA ASP A 94 1.34 37.81 -22.17
C ASP A 94 0.94 38.27 -20.75
N LYS A 95 -0.35 38.63 -20.54
CA LYS A 95 -0.86 38.96 -19.20
C LYS A 95 -1.36 37.72 -18.45
N ASP A 96 -1.70 36.67 -19.16
CA ASP A 96 -2.17 35.40 -18.58
C ASP A 96 -1.01 34.56 -18.06
N LYS A 97 -1.06 34.19 -16.79
CA LYS A 97 -0.04 33.35 -16.14
C LYS A 97 0.02 31.96 -16.77
N LEU A 98 -1.13 31.35 -17.06
CA LEU A 98 -1.20 30.04 -17.72
C LEU A 98 -0.53 30.09 -19.09
N TYR A 99 -0.81 31.12 -19.89
CA TYR A 99 -0.19 31.32 -21.19
C TYR A 99 1.36 31.38 -21.08
N LYS A 100 1.89 32.13 -20.13
CA LYS A 100 3.35 32.20 -19.87
C LYS A 100 3.94 30.85 -19.51
N ILE A 101 3.27 30.11 -18.63
CA ILE A 101 3.69 28.77 -18.23
C ILE A 101 3.73 27.85 -19.46
N ILE A 102 2.66 27.79 -20.24
CA ILE A 102 2.55 26.93 -21.43
C ILE A 102 3.63 27.26 -22.46
N ASN A 103 3.85 28.53 -22.78
CA ASN A 103 4.91 28.92 -23.72
C ASN A 103 6.31 28.56 -23.22
N LYS A 104 6.58 28.74 -21.92
CA LYS A 104 7.86 28.31 -21.35
C LYS A 104 8.07 26.81 -21.49
N PHE A 105 7.02 26.00 -21.32
CA PHE A 105 7.12 24.55 -21.55
C PHE A 105 7.43 24.19 -22.99
N ILE A 106 6.78 24.86 -23.95
CA ILE A 106 7.04 24.65 -25.37
C ILE A 106 8.51 24.99 -25.71
N ASP A 107 9.02 26.09 -25.19
CA ASP A 107 10.42 26.48 -25.36
C ASP A 107 11.38 25.45 -24.77
N VAL A 108 11.12 25.02 -23.54
CA VAL A 108 11.91 23.96 -22.87
C VAL A 108 11.90 22.68 -23.69
N ARG A 109 10.72 22.21 -24.12
CA ARG A 109 10.59 21.00 -24.96
C ARG A 109 11.37 21.10 -26.26
N LYS A 110 11.32 22.26 -26.91
CA LYS A 110 12.04 22.52 -28.15
C LYS A 110 13.55 22.46 -27.95
N ASN A 111 14.05 23.04 -26.86
CA ASN A 111 15.48 23.10 -26.54
C ASN A 111 16.11 21.73 -26.22
N VAL A 112 15.30 20.75 -25.78
CA VAL A 112 15.78 19.39 -25.43
C VAL A 112 15.32 18.31 -26.41
N SER A 113 14.84 18.67 -27.59
CA SER A 113 14.25 17.71 -28.54
C SER A 113 15.22 16.59 -28.96
N SER A 114 16.50 16.91 -29.19
CA SER A 114 17.54 15.92 -29.54
C SER A 114 17.81 14.96 -28.38
N GLU A 115 17.95 15.52 -27.18
CA GLU A 115 18.24 14.74 -25.97
C GLU A 115 17.09 13.81 -25.58
N LEU A 116 15.84 14.24 -25.82
CA LEU A 116 14.69 13.36 -25.62
C LEU A 116 14.71 12.15 -26.54
N ASN A 117 15.11 12.30 -27.81
CA ASN A 117 15.23 11.17 -28.72
C ASN A 117 16.34 10.20 -28.31
N GLU A 118 17.40 10.71 -27.69
CA GLU A 118 18.56 9.91 -27.29
C GLU A 118 18.36 9.22 -25.93
N HIS A 119 17.86 9.95 -24.92
CA HIS A 119 17.89 9.51 -23.52
C HIS A 119 16.52 9.17 -22.94
N TRP A 120 15.40 9.54 -23.61
CA TRP A 120 14.07 9.29 -23.05
C TRP A 120 13.72 7.80 -23.10
N PRO A 121 13.12 7.25 -22.01
CA PRO A 121 12.69 5.85 -21.99
C PRO A 121 11.67 5.54 -23.08
N THR A 122 11.83 4.38 -23.74
CA THR A 122 10.90 3.91 -24.77
C THR A 122 9.83 2.96 -24.25
N THR A 123 9.90 2.58 -22.98
CA THR A 123 8.94 1.70 -22.31
C THR A 123 7.59 2.38 -22.11
N GLN A 124 6.52 1.57 -22.10
CA GLN A 124 5.15 2.07 -21.86
C GLN A 124 5.03 2.64 -20.44
N ARG A 125 5.65 1.99 -19.44
CA ARG A 125 5.69 2.45 -18.06
C ARG A 125 6.92 3.32 -17.83
N ARG A 126 6.69 4.61 -17.73
CA ARG A 126 7.69 5.62 -17.40
C ARG A 126 7.02 6.79 -16.71
N VAL A 127 7.38 7.05 -15.50
CA VAL A 127 6.82 8.13 -14.68
C VAL A 127 7.89 9.02 -14.07
N GLY A 128 9.18 8.76 -14.38
CA GLY A 128 10.29 9.53 -13.88
C GLY A 128 10.39 10.91 -14.53
N GLY A 129 10.66 11.94 -13.73
CA GLY A 129 10.74 13.33 -14.16
C GLY A 129 9.40 13.95 -14.51
N TYR A 130 9.40 15.10 -15.19
CA TYR A 130 8.21 15.73 -15.72
C TYR A 130 7.91 15.24 -17.13
N ASN A 131 6.66 15.12 -17.53
CA ASN A 131 6.20 14.62 -18.83
C ASN A 131 6.45 15.61 -19.98
N ILE A 132 7.69 16.05 -20.18
CA ILE A 132 8.08 17.02 -21.21
C ILE A 132 7.98 16.44 -22.62
N ASP A 133 8.04 15.13 -22.76
CA ASP A 133 7.86 14.42 -24.03
C ASP A 133 6.44 14.56 -24.60
N LEU A 134 5.44 14.80 -23.74
CA LEU A 134 4.03 14.94 -24.12
C LEU A 134 3.66 16.35 -24.58
N ILE A 135 4.60 17.31 -24.59
CA ILE A 135 4.37 18.67 -25.07
C ILE A 135 4.48 18.70 -26.58
N ASP A 136 3.37 19.00 -27.27
CA ASP A 136 3.33 19.21 -28.71
C ASP A 136 3.03 20.68 -29.03
N PRO A 137 3.91 21.37 -29.81
CA PRO A 137 3.67 22.76 -30.24
C PRO A 137 2.40 22.96 -31.07
N ASN A 138 1.80 21.89 -31.57
CA ASN A 138 0.55 21.96 -32.36
C ASN A 138 -0.72 21.78 -31.53
N GLY A 139 -0.58 21.44 -30.25
CA GLY A 139 -1.67 21.22 -29.31
C GLY A 139 -1.44 19.97 -28.45
N PHE A 140 -1.72 20.07 -27.17
CA PHE A 140 -1.53 19.00 -26.19
C PHE A 140 -2.42 19.22 -24.97
N ASN A 141 -2.57 18.20 -24.13
CA ASN A 141 -3.25 18.37 -22.85
C ASN A 141 -2.26 18.88 -21.80
N SER A 142 -2.41 20.13 -21.37
CA SER A 142 -1.51 20.76 -20.40
C SER A 142 -1.59 20.16 -19.00
N SER A 143 -2.68 19.48 -18.63
CA SER A 143 -2.76 18.76 -17.36
C SER A 143 -1.73 17.66 -17.24
N HIS A 144 -1.25 17.09 -18.36
CA HIS A 144 -0.22 16.06 -18.38
C HIS A 144 1.12 16.54 -17.79
N LEU A 145 1.37 17.86 -17.77
CA LEU A 145 2.56 18.44 -17.14
C LEU A 145 2.50 18.36 -15.61
N LEU A 146 1.29 18.39 -15.04
CA LEU A 146 1.06 18.31 -13.61
C LEU A 146 0.97 16.85 -13.13
N VAL A 147 0.54 15.93 -14.00
CA VAL A 147 0.49 14.51 -13.71
C VAL A 147 1.92 13.97 -13.55
N GLY A 148 2.22 13.31 -12.43
CA GLY A 148 3.57 12.83 -12.12
C GLY A 148 4.48 13.88 -11.49
N SER A 149 3.98 15.08 -11.19
CA SER A 149 4.79 16.17 -10.60
C SER A 149 5.11 15.99 -9.11
N GLU A 150 4.58 14.99 -8.45
CA GLU A 150 4.82 14.66 -7.04
C GLU A 150 4.60 15.86 -6.08
N GLY A 151 3.65 16.76 -6.40
CA GLY A 151 3.37 17.95 -5.62
C GLY A 151 4.48 19.02 -5.67
N THR A 152 5.38 18.96 -6.65
CA THR A 152 6.48 19.92 -6.81
C THR A 152 6.12 21.16 -7.60
N LEU A 153 5.02 21.13 -8.38
CA LEU A 153 4.64 22.23 -9.27
C LEU A 153 3.44 23.04 -8.77
N SER A 154 2.41 22.39 -8.23
CA SER A 154 1.16 23.05 -7.81
C SER A 154 0.41 22.19 -6.79
N LEU A 155 -0.65 22.77 -6.19
CA LEU A 155 -1.64 22.04 -5.41
C LEU A 155 -2.87 21.77 -6.29
N PHE A 156 -3.35 20.54 -6.32
CA PHE A 156 -4.55 20.18 -7.09
C PHE A 156 -5.80 20.52 -6.29
N ASN A 157 -6.73 21.25 -6.92
CA ASN A 157 -8.03 21.58 -6.33
C ASN A 157 -9.13 20.63 -6.84
N LYS A 158 -9.17 20.39 -8.16
CA LYS A 158 -10.08 19.43 -8.78
C LYS A 158 -9.40 18.72 -9.94
N ILE A 159 -9.84 17.51 -10.24
CA ILE A 159 -9.30 16.67 -11.29
C ILE A 159 -10.44 16.11 -12.13
N LYS A 160 -10.39 16.30 -13.46
CA LYS A 160 -11.31 15.71 -14.43
C LYS A 160 -10.75 14.39 -14.92
N LEU A 161 -11.49 13.31 -14.74
CA LEU A 161 -11.08 11.96 -15.07
C LEU A 161 -11.95 11.37 -16.18
N LYS A 162 -11.32 10.68 -17.12
CA LYS A 162 -11.99 9.85 -18.12
C LYS A 162 -12.46 8.55 -17.47
N LEU A 163 -13.71 8.16 -17.73
CA LEU A 163 -14.28 6.91 -17.24
C LEU A 163 -14.33 5.85 -18.34
N SER A 164 -14.33 4.60 -17.92
CA SER A 164 -14.50 3.42 -18.78
C SER A 164 -15.74 2.64 -18.37
N GLU A 165 -16.28 1.85 -19.29
CA GLU A 165 -17.36 0.91 -18.97
C GLU A 165 -16.83 -0.24 -18.12
N LEU A 166 -17.64 -0.70 -17.18
CA LEU A 166 -17.32 -1.89 -16.38
C LEU A 166 -17.22 -3.12 -17.29
N PRO A 167 -16.12 -3.86 -17.24
CA PRO A 167 -15.98 -5.07 -18.02
C PRO A 167 -17.01 -6.13 -17.59
N LYS A 168 -17.81 -6.62 -18.54
CA LYS A 168 -18.85 -7.63 -18.28
C LYS A 168 -18.32 -9.06 -18.29
N ASN A 169 -17.45 -9.36 -19.25
CA ASN A 169 -16.90 -10.69 -19.44
C ASN A 169 -15.38 -10.63 -19.29
N LYS A 170 -14.83 -11.53 -18.50
CA LYS A 170 -13.39 -11.71 -18.33
C LYS A 170 -13.06 -13.17 -18.01
N ILE A 171 -11.88 -13.60 -18.40
CA ILE A 171 -11.34 -14.92 -18.14
C ILE A 171 -9.89 -14.80 -17.67
N LEU A 172 -9.48 -15.66 -16.74
CA LEU A 172 -8.15 -15.65 -16.16
C LEU A 172 -7.46 -16.97 -16.46
N GLY A 173 -6.35 -16.94 -17.21
CA GLY A 173 -5.41 -18.04 -17.36
C GLY A 173 -4.34 -17.99 -16.26
N VAL A 174 -4.01 -19.13 -15.67
CA VAL A 174 -2.93 -19.30 -14.70
C VAL A 174 -1.95 -20.31 -15.25
N CYS A 175 -0.73 -19.85 -15.51
CA CYS A 175 0.34 -20.61 -16.17
C CYS A 175 1.45 -20.90 -15.16
N TYR A 176 1.85 -22.15 -15.01
CA TYR A 176 2.85 -22.57 -14.03
C TYR A 176 4.12 -22.99 -14.76
N PHE A 177 5.26 -22.46 -14.32
CA PHE A 177 6.57 -22.68 -14.92
C PHE A 177 7.57 -23.24 -13.91
N ASP A 178 8.34 -24.25 -14.33
CA ASP A 178 9.45 -24.81 -13.54
C ASP A 178 10.72 -23.95 -13.63
N ASN A 179 10.79 -23.06 -14.61
CA ASN A 179 11.91 -22.17 -14.87
C ASN A 179 11.44 -20.71 -14.90
N PHE A 180 12.03 -19.87 -14.04
CA PHE A 180 11.69 -18.44 -13.94
C PHE A 180 12.05 -17.65 -15.21
N HIS A 181 13.25 -17.89 -15.76
CA HIS A 181 13.72 -17.21 -16.98
C HIS A 181 12.78 -17.48 -18.16
N GLN A 182 12.37 -18.73 -18.34
CA GLN A 182 11.41 -19.12 -19.38
C GLN A 182 10.05 -18.39 -19.22
N ALA A 183 9.58 -18.20 -17.98
CA ALA A 183 8.35 -17.42 -17.75
C ALA A 183 8.50 -15.96 -18.19
N MET A 184 9.70 -15.39 -18.06
CA MET A 184 9.97 -14.02 -18.54
C MET A 184 10.03 -13.95 -20.06
N GLU A 185 10.72 -14.88 -20.71
CA GLU A 185 10.83 -14.96 -22.17
C GLU A 185 9.45 -15.13 -22.84
N ILE A 186 8.62 -16.04 -22.34
CA ILE A 186 7.31 -16.35 -22.93
C ILE A 186 6.32 -15.19 -22.81
N SER A 187 6.54 -14.25 -21.87
CA SER A 187 5.69 -13.06 -21.71
C SER A 187 5.58 -12.24 -22.99
N GLN A 188 6.62 -12.24 -23.84
CA GLN A 188 6.61 -11.57 -25.14
C GLN A 188 5.56 -12.17 -26.10
N GLU A 189 5.47 -13.51 -26.13
CA GLU A 189 4.50 -14.21 -26.98
C GLU A 189 3.08 -14.05 -26.44
N ILE A 190 2.93 -14.11 -25.11
CA ILE A 190 1.63 -13.93 -24.45
C ILE A 190 1.04 -12.55 -24.73
N VAL A 191 1.86 -11.49 -24.71
CA VAL A 191 1.39 -10.12 -24.97
C VAL A 191 0.85 -9.92 -26.39
N LYS A 192 1.32 -10.71 -27.38
CA LYS A 192 0.78 -10.68 -28.76
C LYS A 192 -0.70 -11.10 -28.82
N LEU A 193 -1.19 -11.86 -27.83
CA LEU A 193 -2.62 -12.19 -27.70
C LEU A 193 -3.47 -11.02 -27.19
N LYS A 194 -2.84 -9.87 -26.91
CA LYS A 194 -3.49 -8.66 -26.38
C LYS A 194 -4.28 -8.93 -25.08
N PRO A 195 -3.62 -9.46 -24.04
CA PRO A 195 -4.24 -9.61 -22.73
C PRO A 195 -4.50 -8.26 -22.09
N THR A 196 -5.39 -8.24 -21.10
CA THR A 196 -5.63 -7.04 -20.27
C THR A 196 -4.48 -6.83 -19.29
N CYS A 197 -3.94 -7.93 -18.73
CA CYS A 197 -2.72 -7.91 -17.93
C CYS A 197 -2.00 -9.27 -17.97
N VAL A 198 -0.70 -9.26 -17.67
CA VAL A 198 0.10 -10.44 -17.34
C VAL A 198 0.87 -10.16 -16.06
N GLU A 199 0.53 -10.88 -14.99
CA GLU A 199 1.09 -10.68 -13.65
C GLU A 199 1.96 -11.87 -13.25
N LEU A 200 3.10 -11.60 -12.64
CA LEU A 200 4.04 -12.63 -12.19
C LEU A 200 4.04 -12.77 -10.67
N MET A 201 4.16 -14.02 -10.20
CA MET A 201 4.54 -14.38 -8.83
C MET A 201 5.70 -15.39 -8.86
N ASP A 202 6.79 -15.15 -8.12
CA ASP A 202 7.90 -16.08 -8.01
C ASP A 202 7.70 -17.11 -6.90
N ARG A 203 8.55 -18.15 -6.88
CA ARG A 203 8.54 -19.22 -5.87
C ARG A 203 8.72 -18.70 -4.45
N ASN A 204 9.55 -17.66 -4.25
CA ASN A 204 9.83 -17.12 -2.92
C ASN A 204 8.58 -16.48 -2.32
N LEU A 205 7.86 -15.69 -3.11
CA LEU A 205 6.57 -15.10 -2.72
C LEU A 205 5.55 -16.20 -2.40
N LEU A 206 5.44 -17.21 -3.26
CA LEU A 206 4.49 -18.30 -3.08
C LEU A 206 4.78 -19.11 -1.81
N ASN A 207 6.05 -19.37 -1.50
CA ASN A 207 6.44 -20.08 -0.28
C ASN A 207 6.15 -19.26 0.98
N LEU A 208 6.47 -17.98 1.01
CA LEU A 208 6.11 -17.10 2.13
C LEU A 208 4.58 -17.04 2.34
N ALA A 209 3.80 -17.03 1.26
CA ALA A 209 2.35 -16.99 1.34
C ALA A 209 1.73 -18.25 1.98
N LYS A 210 2.37 -19.42 1.83
CA LYS A 210 1.93 -20.67 2.46
C LYS A 210 1.96 -20.61 3.99
N ASP A 211 2.88 -19.83 4.55
CA ASP A 211 3.06 -19.70 6.00
C ASP A 211 2.14 -18.64 6.64
N ILE A 212 1.42 -17.87 5.82
CA ILE A 212 0.50 -16.84 6.30
C ILE A 212 -0.93 -17.40 6.28
N PRO A 213 -1.60 -17.58 7.44
CA PRO A 213 -2.93 -18.23 7.52
C PRO A 213 -3.98 -17.64 6.59
N MET A 214 -3.94 -16.32 6.35
CA MET A 214 -4.86 -15.62 5.47
C MET A 214 -4.76 -16.07 4.00
N TYR A 215 -3.57 -16.50 3.53
CA TYR A 215 -3.31 -16.84 2.14
C TYR A 215 -3.09 -18.33 1.91
N ALA A 216 -2.79 -19.10 2.96
CA ALA A 216 -2.44 -20.52 2.89
C ALA A 216 -3.49 -21.38 2.14
N GLU A 217 -4.79 -21.16 2.42
CA GLU A 217 -5.87 -21.89 1.77
C GLU A 217 -5.98 -21.54 0.27
N GLY A 218 -5.85 -20.26 -0.08
CA GLY A 218 -5.86 -19.80 -1.47
C GLY A 218 -4.67 -20.36 -2.26
N ILE A 219 -3.46 -20.36 -1.67
CA ILE A 219 -2.28 -20.97 -2.29
C ILE A 219 -2.52 -22.45 -2.53
N LYS A 220 -3.03 -23.21 -1.56
CA LYS A 220 -3.33 -24.64 -1.70
C LYS A 220 -4.38 -24.91 -2.79
N LYS A 221 -5.38 -24.04 -2.92
CA LYS A 221 -6.48 -24.19 -3.88
C LYS A 221 -6.03 -23.88 -5.32
N TYR A 222 -5.24 -22.83 -5.50
CA TYR A 222 -4.98 -22.25 -6.82
C TYR A 222 -3.57 -22.51 -7.37
N ILE A 223 -2.58 -22.77 -6.50
CA ILE A 223 -1.20 -23.00 -6.95
C ILE A 223 -0.89 -24.49 -6.94
N LYS A 224 -0.59 -25.04 -8.12
CA LYS A 224 -0.25 -26.46 -8.30
C LYS A 224 1.25 -26.69 -8.17
N GLY A 225 1.65 -27.67 -7.38
CA GLY A 225 3.04 -28.08 -7.24
C GLY A 225 3.90 -27.03 -6.54
N ASN A 226 5.15 -26.88 -7.00
CA ASN A 226 6.12 -25.89 -6.52
C ASN A 226 6.78 -25.16 -7.70
N PRO A 227 6.03 -24.39 -8.50
CA PRO A 227 6.55 -23.73 -9.67
C PRO A 227 7.63 -22.69 -9.32
N ALA A 228 8.57 -22.48 -10.25
CA ALA A 228 9.54 -21.38 -10.12
C ALA A 228 8.88 -20.03 -10.36
N ALA A 229 7.86 -20.00 -11.22
CA ALA A 229 7.06 -18.82 -11.52
C ALA A 229 5.62 -19.19 -11.87
N VAL A 230 4.70 -18.28 -11.58
CA VAL A 230 3.31 -18.33 -12.02
C VAL A 230 3.01 -17.03 -12.78
N LEU A 231 2.50 -17.15 -14.02
CA LEU A 231 1.94 -16.04 -14.77
C LEU A 231 0.41 -16.10 -14.71
N MET A 232 -0.20 -14.98 -14.38
CA MET A 232 -1.64 -14.77 -14.40
C MET A 232 -1.98 -13.88 -15.59
N VAL A 233 -2.77 -14.37 -16.52
CA VAL A 233 -3.10 -13.71 -17.79
C VAL A 233 -4.60 -13.46 -17.87
N GLU A 234 -5.02 -12.20 -17.82
CA GLU A 234 -6.43 -11.81 -17.89
C GLU A 234 -6.79 -11.35 -19.31
N PHE A 235 -7.91 -11.81 -19.81
CA PHE A 235 -8.54 -11.28 -21.02
C PHE A 235 -9.92 -10.72 -20.68
N ILE A 236 -10.20 -9.54 -21.22
CA ILE A 236 -11.51 -8.88 -21.19
C ILE A 236 -11.98 -8.74 -22.64
N ASP A 237 -13.20 -9.19 -22.93
CA ASP A 237 -13.82 -8.98 -24.23
C ASP A 237 -15.34 -8.98 -24.09
N THR A 238 -16.03 -8.35 -25.04
CA THR A 238 -17.50 -8.35 -25.11
C THR A 238 -18.03 -9.63 -25.76
N ASP A 239 -17.24 -10.25 -26.66
CA ASP A 239 -17.57 -11.50 -27.35
C ASP A 239 -16.91 -12.70 -26.65
N GLN A 240 -17.74 -13.61 -26.18
CA GLN A 240 -17.30 -14.83 -25.51
C GLN A 240 -16.39 -15.71 -26.38
N LYS A 241 -16.68 -15.82 -27.66
CA LYS A 241 -15.88 -16.64 -28.58
C LYS A 241 -14.46 -16.09 -28.75
N VAL A 242 -14.31 -14.76 -28.67
CA VAL A 242 -13.00 -14.11 -28.80
C VAL A 242 -12.11 -14.43 -27.61
N TYR A 243 -12.62 -14.31 -26.39
CA TYR A 243 -11.78 -14.61 -25.23
C TYR A 243 -11.56 -16.13 -25.03
N GLU A 244 -12.51 -17.00 -25.41
CA GLU A 244 -12.31 -18.45 -25.43
C GLU A 244 -11.20 -18.84 -26.40
N LYS A 245 -11.16 -18.23 -27.58
CA LYS A 245 -10.05 -18.41 -28.51
C LYS A 245 -8.72 -17.98 -27.91
N LYS A 246 -8.66 -16.79 -27.31
CA LYS A 246 -7.44 -16.27 -26.68
C LYS A 246 -6.92 -17.17 -25.54
N ILE A 247 -7.83 -17.79 -24.77
CA ILE A 247 -7.43 -18.70 -23.69
C ILE A 247 -6.87 -20.02 -24.24
N ASN A 248 -7.43 -20.55 -25.33
CA ASN A 248 -6.91 -21.73 -26.01
C ASN A 248 -5.54 -21.46 -26.67
N ASP A 249 -5.39 -20.28 -27.28
CA ASP A 249 -4.10 -19.86 -27.85
C ASP A 249 -3.04 -19.70 -26.74
N LEU A 250 -3.43 -19.19 -25.57
CA LEU A 250 -2.56 -19.09 -24.40
C LEU A 250 -2.13 -20.47 -23.89
N GLU A 251 -3.08 -21.41 -23.75
CA GLU A 251 -2.79 -22.78 -23.34
C GLU A 251 -1.78 -23.44 -24.31
N TYR A 252 -2.00 -23.30 -25.62
CA TYR A 252 -1.09 -23.80 -26.65
C TYR A 252 0.33 -23.21 -26.50
N ILE A 253 0.46 -21.89 -26.33
CA ILE A 253 1.75 -21.24 -26.15
C ILE A 253 2.47 -21.77 -24.90
N VAL A 254 1.78 -21.93 -23.78
CA VAL A 254 2.38 -22.36 -22.51
C VAL A 254 2.82 -23.83 -22.55
N LEU A 255 1.98 -24.72 -23.06
CA LEU A 255 2.23 -26.18 -23.05
C LEU A 255 3.26 -26.60 -24.09
N ASN A 256 3.34 -25.94 -25.24
CA ASN A 256 4.29 -26.30 -26.29
C ASN A 256 5.74 -25.90 -26.01
N GLN A 257 5.99 -25.00 -25.06
CA GLN A 257 7.36 -24.57 -24.73
C GLN A 257 8.10 -25.60 -23.87
N ASN A 258 7.40 -26.29 -22.97
CA ASN A 258 7.99 -27.29 -22.09
C ASN A 258 6.90 -28.23 -21.55
N ASN A 259 7.09 -29.55 -21.69
CA ASN A 259 6.16 -30.58 -21.19
C ASN A 259 5.94 -30.55 -19.67
N LYS A 260 6.75 -29.84 -18.92
CA LYS A 260 6.62 -29.64 -17.45
C LYS A 260 5.73 -28.47 -17.07
N ASN A 261 5.49 -27.54 -18.00
CA ASN A 261 4.60 -26.40 -17.75
C ASN A 261 3.16 -26.90 -17.57
N GLN A 262 2.40 -26.22 -16.75
CA GLN A 262 1.00 -26.52 -16.50
C GLN A 262 0.15 -25.27 -16.73
N PHE A 263 -1.10 -25.50 -17.07
CA PHE A 263 -2.07 -24.44 -17.32
C PHE A 263 -3.41 -24.75 -16.67
N LYS A 264 -4.10 -23.71 -16.20
CA LYS A 264 -5.49 -23.75 -15.75
C LYS A 264 -6.12 -22.39 -16.00
N TYR A 265 -7.43 -22.36 -16.34
CA TYR A 265 -8.17 -21.11 -16.44
C TYR A 265 -9.36 -21.08 -15.48
N TYR A 266 -9.84 -19.87 -15.20
CA TYR A 266 -10.96 -19.59 -14.32
C TYR A 266 -11.91 -18.61 -15.01
N SER A 267 -13.19 -19.00 -15.17
CA SER A 267 -14.27 -18.17 -15.70
C SER A 267 -15.13 -17.55 -14.60
N ASP A 268 -15.20 -18.18 -13.41
CA ASP A 268 -15.92 -17.63 -12.27
C ASP A 268 -15.22 -16.39 -11.69
N LEU A 269 -15.99 -15.30 -11.53
CA LEU A 269 -15.45 -14.01 -11.09
C LEU A 269 -14.94 -14.02 -9.65
N ASN A 270 -15.49 -14.88 -8.78
CA ASN A 270 -15.04 -14.98 -7.39
C ASN A 270 -13.71 -15.72 -7.33
N GLU A 271 -13.56 -16.81 -8.10
CA GLU A 271 -12.28 -17.52 -8.18
C GLU A 271 -11.18 -16.62 -8.77
N GLN A 272 -11.48 -15.89 -9.85
CA GLN A 272 -10.54 -14.89 -10.39
C GLN A 272 -10.12 -13.87 -9.33
N LYS A 273 -11.08 -13.36 -8.56
CA LYS A 273 -10.81 -12.41 -7.48
C LYS A 273 -9.91 -13.02 -6.40
N GLU A 274 -10.20 -14.24 -5.95
CA GLU A 274 -9.38 -14.93 -4.92
C GLU A 274 -7.92 -15.10 -5.40
N VAL A 275 -7.70 -15.47 -6.66
CA VAL A 275 -6.34 -15.59 -7.24
C VAL A 275 -5.64 -14.22 -7.30
N PHE A 276 -6.35 -13.17 -7.77
CA PHE A 276 -5.80 -11.82 -7.81
C PHE A 276 -5.52 -11.24 -6.43
N ASP A 277 -6.31 -11.56 -5.41
CA ASP A 277 -6.11 -11.08 -4.05
C ASP A 277 -4.79 -11.61 -3.46
N ILE A 278 -4.38 -12.84 -3.79
CA ILE A 278 -3.05 -13.37 -3.45
C ILE A 278 -1.94 -12.52 -4.10
N ARG A 279 -2.07 -12.22 -5.39
CA ARG A 279 -1.09 -11.41 -6.13
C ARG A 279 -1.00 -9.98 -5.59
N LYS A 280 -2.14 -9.34 -5.32
CA LYS A 280 -2.20 -8.00 -4.72
C LYS A 280 -1.56 -7.94 -3.34
N ALA A 281 -1.64 -9.04 -2.58
CA ALA A 281 -1.01 -9.15 -1.28
C ALA A 281 0.52 -9.33 -1.35
N GLY A 282 1.10 -9.54 -2.54
CA GLY A 282 2.50 -9.89 -2.73
C GLY A 282 3.48 -9.00 -1.95
N LEU A 283 3.31 -7.68 -2.00
CA LEU A 283 4.11 -6.74 -1.22
C LEU A 283 4.06 -7.03 0.30
N ASN A 284 2.86 -7.22 0.83
CA ASN A 284 2.67 -7.48 2.25
C ASN A 284 3.26 -8.83 2.66
N ILE A 285 3.11 -9.83 1.81
CA ILE A 285 3.70 -11.17 2.01
C ILE A 285 5.21 -11.06 2.11
N LEU A 286 5.87 -10.40 1.18
CA LEU A 286 7.32 -10.21 1.20
C LEU A 286 7.78 -9.43 2.44
N MET A 287 7.07 -8.39 2.83
CA MET A 287 7.41 -7.57 3.99
C MET A 287 7.16 -8.25 5.34
N SER A 288 6.45 -9.39 5.38
CA SER A 288 6.20 -10.15 6.61
C SER A 288 7.43 -10.90 7.14
N MET A 289 8.52 -10.96 6.39
CA MET A 289 9.80 -11.54 6.79
C MET A 289 10.23 -11.01 8.16
N LYS A 290 10.58 -11.92 9.09
CA LYS A 290 11.10 -11.59 10.43
C LYS A 290 12.59 -11.25 10.37
N GLY A 291 13.11 -10.61 11.42
CA GLY A 291 14.53 -10.22 11.54
C GLY A 291 14.82 -8.84 10.95
N ASP A 292 16.08 -8.40 11.04
CA ASP A 292 16.53 -7.07 10.63
C ASP A 292 16.70 -6.91 9.12
N ARG A 293 17.06 -8.00 8.44
CA ARG A 293 17.15 -8.00 6.97
C ARG A 293 15.75 -8.05 6.39
N LYS A 294 15.42 -7.08 5.56
CA LYS A 294 14.09 -6.92 4.93
C LYS A 294 14.22 -6.70 3.43
N PRO A 295 13.21 -7.09 2.65
CA PRO A 295 13.13 -6.66 1.25
C PRO A 295 12.98 -5.13 1.17
N VAL A 296 13.94 -4.45 0.52
CA VAL A 296 14.00 -2.97 0.47
C VAL A 296 13.65 -2.47 -0.92
N ALA A 297 12.77 -1.47 -0.97
CA ALA A 297 12.26 -0.87 -2.19
C ALA A 297 13.12 0.32 -2.64
N PHE A 298 14.10 0.10 -3.52
CA PHE A 298 14.92 1.19 -4.07
C PHE A 298 15.19 1.04 -5.57
N ILE A 299 15.35 -0.19 -6.07
CA ILE A 299 15.44 -0.51 -7.50
C ILE A 299 14.20 -1.21 -8.03
N GLU A 300 13.20 -1.41 -7.19
CA GLU A 300 11.91 -1.93 -7.65
C GLU A 300 11.29 -0.93 -8.62
N ASP A 301 10.41 -1.40 -9.50
CA ASP A 301 9.69 -0.54 -10.42
C ASP A 301 10.47 -0.13 -11.69
N CYS A 302 11.67 -0.65 -11.89
CA CYS A 302 12.32 -0.49 -13.18
C CYS A 302 11.51 -1.20 -14.28
N ALA A 303 11.35 -0.51 -15.40
CA ALA A 303 10.70 -1.05 -16.59
C ALA A 303 11.68 -1.14 -17.75
N VAL A 304 11.71 -2.30 -18.41
CA VAL A 304 12.47 -2.55 -19.64
C VAL A 304 11.53 -3.09 -20.72
N SER A 305 11.94 -3.02 -21.99
CA SER A 305 11.15 -3.71 -23.03
C SER A 305 11.10 -5.21 -22.77
N LEU A 306 10.03 -5.87 -23.22
CA LEU A 306 9.80 -7.29 -22.93
C LEU A 306 10.94 -8.18 -23.44
N GLU A 307 11.56 -7.82 -24.54
CA GLU A 307 12.72 -8.53 -25.11
C GLU A 307 13.95 -8.58 -24.20
N HIS A 308 14.08 -7.60 -23.27
CA HIS A 308 15.17 -7.50 -22.32
C HIS A 308 14.80 -7.97 -20.91
N LEU A 309 13.54 -8.32 -20.66
CA LEU A 309 13.05 -8.62 -19.30
C LEU A 309 13.78 -9.81 -18.67
N ALA A 310 14.00 -10.87 -19.43
CA ALA A 310 14.69 -12.07 -18.95
C ALA A 310 16.16 -11.79 -18.64
N ASP A 311 16.89 -11.13 -19.56
CA ASP A 311 18.29 -10.74 -19.38
C ASP A 311 18.48 -9.74 -18.24
N TYR A 312 17.55 -8.80 -18.09
CA TYR A 312 17.55 -7.84 -16.98
C TYR A 312 17.43 -8.56 -15.63
N THR A 313 16.51 -9.51 -15.49
CA THR A 313 16.36 -10.28 -14.25
C THR A 313 17.61 -11.13 -13.93
N ALA A 314 18.24 -11.72 -14.94
CA ALA A 314 19.49 -12.45 -14.77
C ALA A 314 20.62 -11.52 -14.29
N SER A 315 20.77 -10.36 -14.92
CA SER A 315 21.78 -9.36 -14.55
C SER A 315 21.59 -8.86 -13.11
N LEU A 316 20.35 -8.62 -12.68
CA LEU A 316 20.07 -8.23 -11.29
C LEU A 316 20.48 -9.33 -10.30
N ASN A 317 20.26 -10.59 -10.60
CA ASN A 317 20.68 -11.68 -9.73
C ASN A 317 22.20 -11.74 -9.59
N GLU A 318 22.97 -11.46 -10.63
CA GLU A 318 24.43 -11.36 -10.54
C GLU A 318 24.87 -10.16 -9.67
N ILE A 319 24.24 -9.00 -9.82
CA ILE A 319 24.46 -7.85 -8.92
C ILE A 319 24.20 -8.26 -7.46
N PHE A 320 23.07 -8.92 -7.18
CA PHE A 320 22.75 -9.32 -5.81
C PHE A 320 23.77 -10.29 -5.22
N LYS A 321 24.22 -11.27 -5.99
CA LYS A 321 25.31 -12.19 -5.57
C LYS A 321 26.59 -11.42 -5.25
N LYS A 322 26.99 -10.45 -6.10
CA LYS A 322 28.15 -9.60 -5.88
C LYS A 322 28.11 -8.86 -4.53
N TYR A 323 26.93 -8.41 -4.11
CA TYR A 323 26.74 -7.68 -2.85
C TYR A 323 26.27 -8.57 -1.68
N GLY A 324 26.34 -9.91 -1.82
CA GLY A 324 26.00 -10.86 -0.75
C GLY A 324 24.52 -10.81 -0.32
N THR A 325 23.64 -10.54 -1.29
CA THR A 325 22.18 -10.50 -1.04
C THR A 325 21.43 -11.34 -2.07
N SER A 326 20.10 -11.39 -1.94
CA SER A 326 19.17 -12.00 -2.89
C SER A 326 18.00 -11.08 -3.14
N GLY A 327 17.37 -11.19 -4.30
CA GLY A 327 16.17 -10.46 -4.65
C GLY A 327 14.91 -11.31 -4.50
N MET A 328 13.78 -10.66 -4.22
CA MET A 328 12.44 -11.22 -4.31
C MET A 328 11.72 -10.55 -5.47
N PHE A 329 11.04 -11.34 -6.31
CA PHE A 329 10.52 -10.89 -7.59
C PHE A 329 9.01 -11.06 -7.68
N TYR A 330 8.34 -10.01 -8.11
CA TYR A 330 7.00 -10.05 -8.71
C TYR A 330 6.95 -8.95 -9.78
N ALA A 331 6.07 -9.07 -10.75
CA ALA A 331 6.12 -8.16 -11.89
C ALA A 331 4.75 -7.93 -12.52
N HIS A 332 4.61 -6.78 -13.15
CA HIS A 332 3.67 -6.55 -14.24
C HIS A 332 4.35 -6.96 -15.53
N ALA A 333 4.40 -8.29 -15.79
CA ALA A 333 5.18 -8.85 -16.87
C ALA A 333 4.72 -8.37 -18.25
N SER A 334 3.43 -8.01 -18.41
CA SER A 334 2.88 -7.49 -19.67
C SER A 334 3.51 -6.18 -20.16
N VAL A 335 4.10 -5.40 -19.26
CA VAL A 335 4.66 -4.08 -19.55
C VAL A 335 6.11 -3.94 -19.13
N GLY A 336 6.78 -5.07 -18.86
CA GLY A 336 8.19 -5.13 -18.52
C GLY A 336 8.57 -4.48 -17.19
N THR A 337 7.60 -4.23 -16.29
CA THR A 337 7.86 -3.59 -14.98
C THR A 337 8.10 -4.66 -13.93
N LEU A 338 9.30 -4.60 -13.34
CA LEU A 338 9.78 -5.58 -12.37
C LEU A 338 9.80 -5.00 -10.97
N HIS A 339 9.06 -5.62 -10.05
CA HIS A 339 9.15 -5.32 -8.63
C HIS A 339 10.15 -6.27 -7.99
N VAL A 340 11.39 -5.83 -7.91
CA VAL A 340 12.46 -6.60 -7.28
C VAL A 340 12.93 -5.89 -6.01
N ARG A 341 13.05 -6.64 -4.93
CA ARG A 341 13.46 -6.12 -3.63
C ARG A 341 14.64 -6.89 -3.09
N PRO A 342 15.85 -6.32 -3.12
CA PRO A 342 17.01 -6.88 -2.44
C PRO A 342 16.79 -6.93 -0.92
N VAL A 343 17.30 -7.98 -0.28
CA VAL A 343 17.16 -8.20 1.17
C VAL A 343 18.33 -7.58 1.91
N LEU A 344 18.13 -6.41 2.50
CA LEU A 344 19.16 -5.62 3.19
C LEU A 344 18.78 -5.31 4.64
N ASN A 345 19.79 -5.12 5.49
CA ASN A 345 19.62 -4.60 6.85
C ASN A 345 19.81 -3.08 6.86
N MET A 346 18.72 -2.33 6.89
CA MET A 346 18.75 -0.87 6.88
C MET A 346 19.25 -0.23 8.19
N LYS A 347 19.58 -1.04 9.21
CA LYS A 347 20.32 -0.61 10.42
C LYS A 347 21.84 -0.60 10.17
N SER A 348 22.34 -1.31 9.15
CA SER A 348 23.75 -1.46 8.81
C SER A 348 24.22 -0.38 7.85
N ASP A 349 25.28 0.35 8.19
CA ASP A 349 25.90 1.34 7.30
C ASP A 349 26.48 0.71 6.02
N ASN A 350 26.96 -0.55 6.10
CA ASN A 350 27.44 -1.28 4.94
C ASN A 350 26.31 -1.60 3.95
N ASP A 351 25.16 -2.08 4.45
CA ASP A 351 24.02 -2.40 3.58
C ASP A 351 23.40 -1.14 2.96
N ILE A 352 23.50 0.02 3.61
CA ILE A 352 23.09 1.31 3.01
C ILE A 352 24.03 1.75 1.90
N LYS A 353 25.35 1.54 2.06
CA LYS A 353 26.30 1.76 0.95
C LYS A 353 26.02 0.80 -0.20
N ASN A 354 25.79 -0.48 0.10
CA ASN A 354 25.42 -1.48 -0.89
C ASN A 354 24.14 -1.10 -1.64
N MET A 355 23.13 -0.58 -0.93
CA MET A 355 21.89 -0.07 -1.54
C MET A 355 22.17 0.93 -2.66
N LYS A 356 23.03 1.93 -2.41
CA LYS A 356 23.38 2.94 -3.43
C LYS A 356 24.14 2.32 -4.60
N SER A 357 25.14 1.48 -4.33
CA SER A 357 25.93 0.82 -5.39
C SER A 357 25.08 -0.12 -6.25
N ILE A 358 24.16 -0.87 -5.63
CA ILE A 358 23.20 -1.70 -6.37
C ILE A 358 22.28 -0.83 -7.25
N SER A 359 21.83 0.35 -6.76
CA SER A 359 21.02 1.27 -7.56
C SER A 359 21.78 1.76 -8.79
N GLU A 360 23.04 2.18 -8.61
CA GLU A 360 23.89 2.68 -9.70
C GLU A 360 24.10 1.61 -10.79
N GLU A 361 24.41 0.37 -10.41
CA GLU A 361 24.60 -0.72 -11.36
C GLU A 361 23.29 -1.12 -12.05
N ALA A 362 22.20 -1.25 -11.30
CA ALA A 362 20.89 -1.62 -11.86
C ALA A 362 20.36 -0.57 -12.85
N PHE A 363 20.45 0.71 -12.50
CA PHE A 363 19.97 1.79 -13.36
C PHE A 363 20.86 1.98 -14.60
N ALA A 364 22.15 1.65 -14.52
CA ALA A 364 23.02 1.62 -15.72
C ALA A 364 22.54 0.59 -16.74
N ILE A 365 22.14 -0.60 -16.28
CA ILE A 365 21.56 -1.64 -17.15
C ILE A 365 20.23 -1.17 -17.74
N VAL A 366 19.34 -0.60 -16.92
CA VAL A 366 18.05 -0.07 -17.36
C VAL A 366 18.25 1.00 -18.45
N LYS A 367 19.20 1.91 -18.26
CA LYS A 367 19.53 2.95 -19.24
C LYS A 367 20.00 2.34 -20.56
N ASN A 368 20.87 1.32 -20.54
CA ASN A 368 21.35 0.64 -21.74
C ASN A 368 20.22 0.01 -22.56
N TYR A 369 19.17 -0.44 -21.89
CA TYR A 369 17.95 -0.96 -22.53
C TYR A 369 16.92 0.13 -22.88
N LYS A 370 17.27 1.42 -22.80
CA LYS A 370 16.32 2.55 -22.94
C LYS A 370 15.06 2.37 -22.09
N GLY A 371 15.22 1.75 -20.91
CA GLY A 371 14.19 1.53 -19.93
C GLY A 371 13.97 2.71 -18.99
N SER A 372 12.99 2.60 -18.12
CA SER A 372 12.70 3.57 -17.08
C SER A 372 13.11 3.04 -15.70
N HIS A 373 13.81 3.84 -14.92
CA HIS A 373 14.13 3.54 -13.52
C HIS A 373 12.95 3.77 -12.57
N SER A 374 11.88 4.40 -13.07
CA SER A 374 10.62 4.67 -12.38
C SER A 374 9.47 4.36 -13.32
N GLY A 375 8.86 3.18 -13.17
CA GLY A 375 7.78 2.70 -14.03
C GLY A 375 6.40 3.17 -13.60
N GLU A 376 6.12 3.16 -12.28
CA GLU A 376 4.81 3.53 -11.72
C GLU A 376 4.86 4.20 -10.34
N HIS A 377 5.92 3.97 -9.53
CA HIS A 377 5.97 4.41 -8.14
C HIS A 377 6.37 5.87 -7.95
N GLY A 378 6.84 6.54 -9.01
CA GLY A 378 7.40 7.88 -8.96
C GLY A 378 8.86 7.90 -8.51
N ASP A 379 9.47 9.06 -8.49
CA ASP A 379 10.90 9.23 -8.19
C ASP A 379 11.17 9.36 -6.70
N GLY A 380 10.44 10.25 -6.03
CA GLY A 380 10.63 10.54 -4.62
C GLY A 380 12.08 10.92 -4.30
N ILE A 381 12.55 10.57 -3.09
CA ILE A 381 13.96 10.75 -2.68
C ILE A 381 14.85 9.64 -3.27
N VAL A 382 14.27 8.47 -3.47
CA VAL A 382 15.04 7.24 -3.77
C VAL A 382 15.57 7.22 -5.19
N ARG A 383 14.85 7.81 -6.16
CA ARG A 383 15.18 7.75 -7.60
C ARG A 383 15.57 9.08 -8.21
N SER A 384 15.10 10.21 -7.68
CA SER A 384 15.41 11.55 -8.25
C SER A 384 16.90 11.83 -8.36
N GLU A 385 17.74 11.32 -7.45
CA GLU A 385 19.19 11.46 -7.45
C GLU A 385 19.82 10.95 -8.77
N PHE A 386 19.18 9.99 -9.42
CA PHE A 386 19.69 9.32 -10.62
C PHE A 386 19.21 9.96 -11.93
N HIS A 387 18.43 11.04 -11.91
CA HIS A 387 17.93 11.70 -13.12
C HIS A 387 19.04 12.13 -14.08
N LYS A 388 20.14 12.70 -13.55
CA LYS A 388 21.28 13.09 -14.40
C LYS A 388 21.90 11.88 -15.12
N MET A 389 21.97 10.73 -14.44
CA MET A 389 22.44 9.48 -15.01
C MET A 389 21.48 8.97 -16.10
N MET A 390 20.18 8.99 -15.83
CA MET A 390 19.16 8.43 -16.72
C MET A 390 18.86 9.32 -17.92
N PHE A 391 18.61 10.61 -17.69
CA PHE A 391 18.13 11.55 -18.72
C PHE A 391 19.20 12.48 -19.29
N GLY A 392 20.40 12.51 -18.68
CA GLY A 392 21.44 13.47 -19.05
C GLY A 392 21.25 14.86 -18.44
N GLU A 393 22.29 15.69 -18.59
CA GLU A 393 22.36 17.00 -17.92
C GLU A 393 21.35 18.02 -18.47
N LYS A 394 21.14 18.05 -19.80
CA LYS A 394 20.24 19.03 -20.40
C LYS A 394 18.77 18.81 -20.04
N ILE A 395 18.30 17.56 -20.05
CA ILE A 395 16.93 17.23 -19.62
C ILE A 395 16.77 17.52 -18.13
N THR A 396 17.76 17.21 -17.30
CA THR A 396 17.70 17.52 -15.86
C THR A 396 17.62 19.02 -15.61
N LYS A 397 18.36 19.84 -16.34
CA LYS A 397 18.23 21.31 -16.29
C LYS A 397 16.86 21.78 -16.78
N ALA A 398 16.31 21.15 -17.82
CA ALA A 398 14.97 21.45 -18.29
C ALA A 398 13.90 21.20 -17.20
N PHE A 399 14.04 20.12 -16.42
CA PHE A 399 13.18 19.90 -15.25
C PHE A 399 13.33 21.01 -14.20
N GLU A 400 14.53 21.50 -13.95
CA GLU A 400 14.76 22.64 -13.04
C GLU A 400 14.10 23.92 -13.55
N GLU A 401 14.21 24.23 -14.85
CA GLU A 401 13.53 25.37 -15.45
C GLU A 401 12.01 25.30 -15.33
N ILE A 402 11.44 24.12 -15.50
CA ILE A 402 10.02 23.86 -15.29
C ILE A 402 9.64 24.15 -13.83
N LYS A 403 10.34 23.55 -12.89
CA LYS A 403 10.12 23.77 -11.46
C LYS A 403 10.16 25.26 -11.11
N ASP A 404 11.18 25.98 -11.57
CA ASP A 404 11.35 27.41 -11.29
C ASP A 404 10.30 28.30 -11.96
N THR A 405 9.64 27.81 -13.02
CA THR A 405 8.49 28.50 -13.63
C THR A 405 7.25 28.44 -12.74
N PHE A 406 7.04 27.33 -12.03
CA PHE A 406 5.89 27.15 -11.12
C PHE A 406 6.16 27.61 -9.69
N ASP A 407 7.36 27.37 -9.19
CA ASP A 407 7.71 27.54 -7.78
C ASP A 407 9.15 28.08 -7.64
N LYS A 408 9.33 29.33 -7.98
CA LYS A 408 10.62 30.02 -7.93
C LYS A 408 11.25 29.99 -6.52
N LYS A 409 10.43 29.95 -5.47
CA LYS A 409 10.88 29.93 -4.07
C LYS A 409 11.19 28.52 -3.58
N ASN A 410 10.97 27.49 -4.39
CA ASN A 410 11.17 26.07 -4.05
C ASN A 410 10.47 25.66 -2.73
N LEU A 411 9.21 26.09 -2.56
CA LEU A 411 8.37 25.81 -1.38
C LEU A 411 7.62 24.49 -1.52
N LEU A 412 7.25 24.11 -2.75
CA LEU A 412 6.43 22.95 -3.05
C LEU A 412 7.29 21.69 -3.11
N ASN A 413 7.18 20.84 -2.10
CA ASN A 413 7.82 19.53 -1.99
C ASN A 413 9.30 19.49 -2.44
N PRO A 414 10.20 20.28 -1.86
CA PRO A 414 11.58 20.41 -2.31
C PRO A 414 12.37 19.10 -2.17
N GLY A 415 13.43 18.95 -2.99
CA GLY A 415 14.35 17.81 -2.95
C GLY A 415 13.84 16.54 -3.64
N LYS A 416 12.78 16.66 -4.46
CA LYS A 416 12.24 15.58 -5.30
C LYS A 416 12.15 16.06 -6.74
N ILE A 417 12.36 15.14 -7.68
CA ILE A 417 12.43 15.35 -9.13
C ILE A 417 13.62 16.26 -9.50
N VAL A 418 13.70 17.46 -8.96
CA VAL A 418 14.78 18.43 -9.19
C VAL A 418 15.54 18.73 -7.90
N ARG A 419 16.82 19.06 -8.02
CA ARG A 419 17.70 19.34 -6.85
C ARG A 419 17.53 18.27 -5.78
N PRO A 420 17.71 16.99 -6.13
CA PRO A 420 17.31 15.87 -5.29
C PRO A 420 18.14 15.76 -4.02
N LEU A 421 17.51 15.22 -2.97
CA LEU A 421 18.22 14.75 -1.78
C LEU A 421 18.93 13.44 -2.09
N THR A 422 19.96 13.11 -1.33
CA THR A 422 20.75 11.89 -1.51
C THR A 422 19.99 10.67 -0.95
N SER A 423 19.86 9.62 -1.75
CA SER A 423 19.06 8.43 -1.38
C SER A 423 19.60 7.66 -0.17
N ASN A 424 20.90 7.76 0.11
CA ASN A 424 21.57 7.11 1.24
C ASN A 424 21.82 8.04 2.45
N ASP A 425 21.19 9.21 2.50
CA ASP A 425 21.26 10.10 3.66
C ASP A 425 20.54 9.48 4.86
N ARG A 426 21.32 9.06 5.85
CA ARG A 426 20.83 8.44 7.09
C ARG A 426 19.88 9.34 7.90
N SER A 427 20.04 10.66 7.79
CA SER A 427 19.18 11.62 8.49
C SER A 427 17.73 11.56 8.04
N LEU A 428 17.49 11.13 6.78
CA LEU A 428 16.17 10.99 6.15
C LEU A 428 15.57 9.59 6.34
N MET A 429 16.37 8.64 6.81
CA MET A 429 15.93 7.24 6.95
C MET A 429 15.22 6.98 8.29
N ARG A 430 14.38 5.94 8.29
CA ARG A 430 13.73 5.42 9.49
C ARG A 430 14.74 5.03 10.58
N TYR A 431 15.84 4.39 10.17
CA TYR A 431 16.94 3.98 11.03
C TYR A 431 18.12 4.92 10.83
N LYS A 432 18.28 5.89 11.73
CA LYS A 432 19.38 6.87 11.69
C LYS A 432 20.72 6.19 12.00
N SER A 433 21.83 6.89 11.72
CA SER A 433 23.16 6.38 12.09
C SER A 433 23.22 6.08 13.58
N GLY A 434 23.81 4.92 13.94
CA GLY A 434 23.88 4.47 15.33
C GLY A 434 22.55 4.01 15.92
N TYR A 435 21.53 3.72 15.09
CA TYR A 435 20.24 3.25 15.58
C TYR A 435 20.38 1.99 16.44
N GLN A 436 19.93 2.10 17.66
CA GLN A 436 19.83 1.00 18.61
C GLN A 436 18.51 1.09 19.36
N ALA A 437 17.87 -0.04 19.57
CA ALA A 437 16.67 -0.13 20.40
C ALA A 437 17.05 -0.56 21.81
N GLU A 438 16.42 0.05 22.80
CA GLU A 438 16.58 -0.28 24.21
C GLU A 438 16.08 -1.70 24.48
N LYS A 439 16.88 -2.49 25.20
CA LYS A 439 16.47 -3.81 25.68
C LYS A 439 15.68 -3.64 26.98
N ILE A 440 14.42 -4.02 26.93
CA ILE A 440 13.51 -3.96 28.07
C ILE A 440 13.26 -5.38 28.58
N ASN A 441 13.26 -5.55 29.90
CA ASN A 441 12.79 -6.78 30.53
C ASN A 441 11.29 -6.90 30.37
N THR A 442 10.82 -7.84 29.56
CA THR A 442 9.41 -7.98 29.19
C THR A 442 8.73 -9.09 30.01
N HIS A 443 7.43 -8.93 30.24
CA HIS A 443 6.57 -9.93 30.88
C HIS A 443 6.09 -10.98 29.88
N TYR A 444 5.92 -10.59 28.61
CA TYR A 444 5.56 -11.50 27.54
C TYR A 444 6.78 -12.02 26.81
N ASP A 445 6.66 -13.21 26.27
CA ASP A 445 7.63 -13.76 25.32
C ASP A 445 7.50 -13.07 23.96
N TRP A 446 8.60 -12.47 23.50
CA TRP A 446 8.76 -11.79 22.21
C TRP A 446 9.80 -12.49 21.32
N SER A 447 10.27 -13.67 21.73
CA SER A 447 11.34 -14.43 21.04
C SER A 447 11.03 -14.72 19.57
N ASP A 448 9.74 -14.84 19.20
CA ASP A 448 9.30 -14.97 17.80
C ASP A 448 9.80 -13.85 16.88
N TRP A 449 10.06 -12.66 17.41
CA TRP A 449 10.59 -11.50 16.68
C TRP A 449 12.04 -11.18 17.07
N GLY A 450 12.56 -11.74 18.15
CA GLY A 450 13.82 -11.42 18.81
C GLY A 450 13.59 -10.71 20.14
N GLN A 451 12.92 -9.56 20.12
CA GLN A 451 12.56 -8.77 21.31
C GLN A 451 11.35 -7.86 21.02
N LEU A 452 10.86 -7.13 22.04
CA LEU A 452 9.71 -6.22 21.91
C LEU A 452 9.91 -5.16 20.82
N SER A 453 11.08 -4.53 20.76
CA SER A 453 11.38 -3.51 19.73
C SER A 453 11.27 -4.07 18.31
N ASP A 454 11.76 -5.28 18.07
CA ASP A 454 11.69 -5.91 16.75
C ASP A 454 10.24 -6.22 16.35
N ALA A 455 9.41 -6.64 17.32
CA ALA A 455 7.98 -6.81 17.09
C ALA A 455 7.27 -5.48 16.75
N VAL A 456 7.63 -4.39 17.43
CA VAL A 456 7.12 -3.04 17.16
C VAL A 456 7.55 -2.54 15.77
N GLU A 457 8.79 -2.83 15.37
CA GLU A 457 9.35 -2.46 14.06
C GLU A 457 8.74 -3.21 12.88
N MET A 458 8.00 -4.28 13.11
CA MET A 458 7.24 -4.97 12.04
C MET A 458 6.25 -4.04 11.34
N CYS A 459 5.78 -2.96 11.98
CA CYS A 459 4.96 -1.97 11.29
C CYS A 459 5.75 -1.29 10.16
N ASN A 460 5.40 -1.61 8.92
CA ASN A 460 6.02 -1.06 7.70
C ASN A 460 5.31 0.17 7.13
N ASN A 461 4.37 0.75 7.87
CA ASN A 461 3.59 1.94 7.48
C ASN A 461 2.64 1.76 6.28
N ASN A 462 2.29 0.53 5.87
CA ASN A 462 1.42 0.27 4.71
C ASN A 462 0.01 0.90 4.82
N GLY A 463 -0.42 1.33 6.00
CA GLY A 463 -1.69 2.02 6.21
C GLY A 463 -2.94 1.15 6.13
N ALA A 464 -2.84 -0.19 6.09
CA ALA A 464 -4.01 -1.07 6.11
C ALA A 464 -4.95 -0.80 7.29
N CYS A 465 -4.40 -0.34 8.42
CA CYS A 465 -5.20 0.04 9.61
C CYS A 465 -6.06 1.31 9.41
N ARG A 466 -5.95 2.02 8.28
CA ARG A 466 -6.83 3.16 7.93
C ARG A 466 -8.07 2.74 7.16
N ASN A 467 -8.19 1.47 6.78
CA ASN A 467 -9.36 0.98 6.05
C ASN A 467 -10.62 1.12 6.92
N LEU A 468 -11.65 1.77 6.38
CA LEU A 468 -12.93 2.01 7.06
C LEU A 468 -14.07 1.13 6.52
N ASP A 469 -13.88 0.54 5.35
CA ASP A 469 -14.95 -0.14 4.61
C ASP A 469 -15.13 -1.59 5.02
N SER A 470 -14.06 -2.27 5.40
CA SER A 470 -14.08 -3.68 5.77
C SER A 470 -13.29 -3.96 7.05
N GLY A 471 -13.52 -5.13 7.63
CA GLY A 471 -12.86 -5.56 8.86
C GLY A 471 -13.30 -4.75 10.08
N VAL A 472 -12.58 -4.96 11.18
CA VAL A 472 -12.85 -4.30 12.47
C VAL A 472 -11.62 -3.58 13.03
N MET A 473 -10.49 -3.62 12.32
CA MET A 473 -9.24 -3.05 12.79
C MET A 473 -9.34 -1.54 13.03
N CYS A 474 -8.80 -1.15 14.16
CA CYS A 474 -8.78 0.11 14.88
C CYS A 474 -10.15 0.75 15.09
N PRO A 475 -10.98 0.19 16.01
CA PRO A 475 -12.24 0.81 16.40
C PRO A 475 -12.07 2.26 16.87
N SER A 476 -10.99 2.59 17.59
CA SER A 476 -10.68 3.96 18.02
C SER A 476 -10.53 4.92 16.83
N TYR A 477 -9.76 4.54 15.82
CA TYR A 477 -9.59 5.36 14.62
C TYR A 477 -10.89 5.54 13.82
N ARG A 478 -11.74 4.53 13.77
CA ARG A 478 -13.05 4.63 13.09
C ARG A 478 -13.90 5.77 13.64
N VAL A 479 -13.72 6.10 14.93
CA VAL A 479 -14.42 7.18 15.62
C VAL A 479 -13.64 8.51 15.54
N THR A 480 -12.36 8.50 15.92
CA THR A 480 -11.58 9.73 16.07
C THR A 480 -11.01 10.27 14.77
N LYS A 481 -10.70 9.42 13.81
CA LYS A 481 -9.94 9.72 12.58
C LYS A 481 -8.51 10.24 12.85
N GLU A 482 -8.02 10.12 14.09
CA GLU A 482 -6.71 10.58 14.51
C GLU A 482 -5.64 9.52 14.28
N GLU A 483 -4.51 9.89 13.69
CA GLU A 483 -3.40 8.98 13.37
C GLU A 483 -2.83 8.29 14.62
N LYS A 484 -2.79 8.98 15.77
CA LYS A 484 -2.33 8.41 17.06
C LYS A 484 -3.17 7.21 17.52
N ASP A 485 -4.42 7.11 17.04
CA ASP A 485 -5.37 6.06 17.43
C ASP A 485 -5.35 4.83 16.52
N LEU A 486 -4.40 4.77 15.58
CA LEU A 486 -4.13 3.64 14.70
C LEU A 486 -3.06 2.70 15.29
N VAL A 487 -3.03 1.47 14.80
CA VAL A 487 -1.89 0.55 15.00
C VAL A 487 -0.59 1.20 14.55
N ARG A 488 -0.58 1.82 13.36
CA ARG A 488 0.60 2.49 12.80
C ARG A 488 1.10 3.62 13.69
N GLY A 489 0.24 4.52 14.13
CA GLY A 489 0.59 5.63 15.02
C GLY A 489 1.20 5.12 16.32
N ARG A 490 0.51 4.20 17.00
CA ARG A 490 0.98 3.59 18.25
C ARG A 490 2.30 2.84 18.10
N ALA A 491 2.45 2.02 17.05
CA ALA A 491 3.69 1.30 16.79
C ALA A 491 4.87 2.25 16.53
N ASN A 492 4.66 3.32 15.74
CA ASN A 492 5.72 4.30 15.50
C ASN A 492 6.08 5.08 16.78
N THR A 493 5.11 5.47 17.59
CA THR A 493 5.40 6.15 18.88
C THR A 493 6.21 5.24 19.82
N LEU A 494 5.81 3.96 19.92
CA LEU A 494 6.60 2.96 20.69
C LEU A 494 8.02 2.82 20.14
N ARG A 495 8.16 2.68 18.81
CA ARG A 495 9.48 2.56 18.17
C ARG A 495 10.37 3.75 18.47
N LEU A 496 9.84 4.97 18.33
CA LEU A 496 10.58 6.20 18.59
C LEU A 496 11.02 6.28 20.06
N ALA A 497 10.16 5.88 20.99
CA ALA A 497 10.48 5.85 22.42
C ALA A 497 11.55 4.78 22.75
N LEU A 498 11.39 3.55 22.19
CA LEU A 498 12.33 2.44 22.43
C LEU A 498 13.69 2.63 21.75
N SER A 499 13.80 3.53 20.78
CA SER A 499 15.05 3.84 20.07
C SER A 499 15.67 5.18 20.46
N ASN A 500 15.25 5.76 21.59
CA ASN A 500 15.76 7.03 22.12
C ASN A 500 15.65 8.20 21.12
N GLN A 501 14.66 8.17 20.20
CA GLN A 501 14.34 9.26 19.28
C GLN A 501 13.30 10.22 19.88
N LEU A 502 12.72 9.88 21.02
CA LEU A 502 11.94 10.75 21.90
C LEU A 502 12.74 11.03 23.17
N PRO A 503 12.37 12.04 24.00
CA PRO A 503 13.04 12.30 25.27
C PRO A 503 13.14 11.07 26.15
N GLU A 504 14.19 11.00 26.97
CA GLU A 504 14.42 9.90 27.92
C GLU A 504 13.17 9.64 28.78
N GLY A 505 12.85 8.36 28.99
CA GLY A 505 11.68 7.93 29.76
C GLY A 505 10.34 8.02 29.01
N SER A 506 10.33 8.39 27.71
CA SER A 506 9.10 8.50 26.92
C SER A 506 8.35 7.18 26.79
N PHE A 507 9.05 6.02 26.87
CA PHE A 507 8.38 4.72 26.87
C PHE A 507 7.42 4.59 28.05
N VAL A 508 7.79 5.08 29.23
CA VAL A 508 6.93 5.04 30.43
C VAL A 508 6.53 6.48 30.81
N SER A 509 5.71 7.10 29.96
CA SER A 509 5.23 8.47 30.12
C SER A 509 3.70 8.56 30.06
N LYS A 510 3.14 9.70 30.54
CA LYS A 510 1.70 9.98 30.43
C LYS A 510 1.27 10.13 28.97
N ASP A 511 2.09 10.76 28.14
CA ASP A 511 1.80 10.96 26.70
C ASP A 511 1.71 9.61 25.96
N MET A 512 2.60 8.66 26.30
CA MET A 512 2.51 7.30 25.78
C MET A 512 1.24 6.61 26.27
N PHE A 513 0.86 6.82 27.53
CA PHE A 513 -0.38 6.29 28.08
C PHE A 513 -1.60 6.81 27.30
N GLU A 514 -1.69 8.10 27.03
CA GLU A 514 -2.75 8.70 26.21
C GLU A 514 -2.79 8.12 24.80
N THR A 515 -1.62 7.91 24.17
CA THR A 515 -1.51 7.26 22.85
C THR A 515 -2.08 5.84 22.87
N MET A 516 -1.90 5.11 23.97
CA MET A 516 -2.36 3.71 24.13
C MET A 516 -3.80 3.61 24.65
N GLU A 517 -4.32 4.63 25.32
CA GLU A 517 -5.55 4.54 26.11
C GLU A 517 -6.75 4.07 25.29
N LEU A 518 -6.99 4.65 24.13
CA LEU A 518 -8.14 4.32 23.28
C LEU A 518 -8.02 2.98 22.55
N CYS A 519 -6.90 2.27 22.66
CA CYS A 519 -6.82 0.91 22.15
C CYS A 519 -7.67 -0.03 23.02
N VAL A 520 -8.74 -0.57 22.47
CA VAL A 520 -9.66 -1.48 23.17
C VAL A 520 -9.17 -2.93 23.25
N SER A 521 -7.94 -3.20 22.83
CA SER A 521 -7.31 -4.54 22.86
C SER A 521 -8.10 -5.64 22.15
N CYS A 522 -8.84 -5.31 21.08
CA CYS A 522 -9.68 -6.25 20.33
C CYS A 522 -8.91 -7.29 19.52
N LYS A 523 -7.59 -7.19 19.41
CA LYS A 523 -6.69 -8.08 18.63
C LYS A 523 -6.99 -8.14 17.12
N ALA A 524 -7.90 -7.33 16.59
CA ALA A 524 -8.16 -7.30 15.15
C ALA A 524 -6.88 -7.02 14.34
N CYS A 525 -5.98 -6.20 14.86
CA CYS A 525 -4.71 -5.89 14.20
C CYS A 525 -3.82 -7.13 14.01
N GLN A 526 -3.79 -8.08 14.94
CA GLN A 526 -3.02 -9.31 14.77
C GLN A 526 -3.50 -10.13 13.56
N ARG A 527 -4.81 -10.10 13.29
CA ARG A 527 -5.43 -10.85 12.20
C ARG A 527 -5.46 -10.08 10.87
N GLU A 528 -5.82 -8.78 10.92
CA GLU A 528 -6.11 -7.98 9.74
C GLU A 528 -4.91 -7.14 9.27
N CYS A 529 -3.89 -6.94 10.14
CA CYS A 529 -2.67 -6.26 9.71
C CYS A 529 -1.80 -7.23 8.88
N PRO A 530 -1.43 -6.87 7.64
CA PRO A 530 -0.56 -7.72 6.82
C PRO A 530 0.78 -8.07 7.47
N MET A 531 1.22 -7.24 8.43
CA MET A 531 2.46 -7.43 9.20
C MET A 531 2.21 -8.12 10.54
N SER A 532 1.00 -8.57 10.82
CA SER A 532 0.59 -9.24 12.06
C SER A 532 0.99 -8.50 13.35
N VAL A 533 0.93 -7.16 13.33
CA VAL A 533 1.26 -6.33 14.50
C VAL A 533 0.21 -6.54 15.59
N ASP A 534 0.61 -7.13 16.74
CA ASP A 534 -0.29 -7.32 17.88
C ASP A 534 -0.21 -6.12 18.86
N MET A 535 -0.92 -5.05 18.53
CA MET A 535 -0.97 -3.86 19.38
C MET A 535 -1.60 -4.13 20.75
N ALA A 536 -2.50 -5.11 20.86
CA ALA A 536 -3.11 -5.48 22.14
C ALA A 536 -2.07 -6.06 23.11
N LYS A 537 -1.19 -6.95 22.61
CA LYS A 537 -0.05 -7.51 23.37
C LYS A 537 0.96 -6.42 23.75
N MET A 538 1.29 -5.51 22.80
CA MET A 538 2.19 -4.38 23.03
C MET A 538 1.63 -3.40 24.07
N LYS A 539 0.34 -3.09 24.02
CA LYS A 539 -0.32 -2.25 25.04
C LYS A 539 -0.27 -2.89 26.42
N SER A 540 -0.53 -4.18 26.51
CA SER A 540 -0.50 -4.90 27.79
C SER A 540 0.92 -4.90 28.39
N GLU A 541 1.95 -5.11 27.58
CA GLU A 541 3.35 -4.99 27.98
C GLU A 541 3.66 -3.58 28.49
N PHE A 542 3.32 -2.56 27.71
CA PHE A 542 3.48 -1.15 28.08
C PHE A 542 2.80 -0.83 29.43
N LEU A 543 1.54 -1.24 29.62
CA LEU A 543 0.79 -0.97 30.85
C LEU A 543 1.43 -1.59 32.08
N SER A 544 2.06 -2.76 31.97
CA SER A 544 2.81 -3.37 33.06
C SER A 544 3.96 -2.46 33.50
N HIS A 545 4.75 -1.95 32.58
CA HIS A 545 5.83 -0.99 32.88
C HIS A 545 5.29 0.35 33.40
N TYR A 546 4.19 0.84 32.83
CA TYR A 546 3.57 2.10 33.24
C TYR A 546 3.09 2.03 34.71
N TYR A 547 2.38 0.96 35.08
CA TYR A 547 1.85 0.82 36.44
C TYR A 547 2.91 0.43 37.48
N ASN A 548 4.10 0.03 37.08
CA ASN A 548 5.24 -0.07 37.99
C ASN A 548 5.77 1.32 38.41
N LYS A 549 5.59 2.35 37.58
CA LYS A 549 6.02 3.74 37.83
C LYS A 549 4.90 4.62 38.37
N PHE A 550 3.68 4.44 37.87
CA PHE A 550 2.52 5.25 38.23
C PHE A 550 1.45 4.39 38.89
N SER A 551 0.72 4.97 39.84
CA SER A 551 -0.39 4.27 40.50
C SER A 551 -1.48 3.90 39.48
N MET A 552 -2.00 2.69 39.60
CA MET A 552 -3.09 2.20 38.76
C MET A 552 -4.36 3.00 39.07
N ARG A 553 -5.09 3.45 38.01
CA ARG A 553 -6.38 4.13 38.17
C ARG A 553 -7.37 3.19 38.86
N ILE A 554 -8.27 3.74 39.65
CA ILE A 554 -9.24 2.97 40.44
C ILE A 554 -10.07 2.07 39.53
N LYS A 555 -10.58 2.59 38.40
CA LYS A 555 -11.36 1.77 37.44
C LYS A 555 -10.56 0.57 36.92
N ASP A 556 -9.28 0.76 36.59
CA ASP A 556 -8.45 -0.29 36.03
C ASP A 556 -8.17 -1.38 37.07
N LYS A 557 -7.99 -0.97 38.34
CA LYS A 557 -7.85 -1.88 39.48
C LYS A 557 -9.15 -2.67 39.71
N VAL A 558 -10.30 -2.00 39.69
CA VAL A 558 -11.62 -2.68 39.82
C VAL A 558 -11.81 -3.70 38.70
N ILE A 559 -11.52 -3.34 37.46
CA ILE A 559 -11.66 -4.24 36.32
C ILE A 559 -10.70 -5.45 36.45
N SER A 560 -9.44 -5.21 36.84
CA SER A 560 -8.44 -6.27 36.98
C SER A 560 -8.76 -7.27 38.07
N GLU A 561 -9.38 -6.82 39.16
CA GLU A 561 -9.75 -7.67 40.29
C GLU A 561 -11.17 -8.28 40.14
N MET A 562 -11.98 -7.79 39.17
CA MET A 562 -13.35 -8.24 38.97
C MET A 562 -13.51 -9.75 38.82
N PRO A 563 -12.66 -10.47 38.05
CA PRO A 563 -12.78 -11.92 37.94
C PRO A 563 -12.67 -12.65 39.29
N LYS A 564 -11.89 -12.11 40.22
CA LYS A 564 -11.76 -12.69 41.57
C LYS A 564 -12.95 -12.37 42.47
N MET A 565 -13.59 -11.22 42.22
CA MET A 565 -14.72 -10.72 43.03
C MET A 565 -16.11 -11.07 42.45
N ILE A 566 -16.16 -11.76 41.32
CA ILE A 566 -17.43 -12.02 40.60
C ILE A 566 -18.43 -12.79 41.45
N TRP A 567 -17.95 -13.70 42.30
CA TRP A 567 -18.81 -14.46 43.20
C TRP A 567 -19.58 -13.55 44.17
N LEU A 568 -18.92 -12.50 44.69
CA LEU A 568 -19.54 -11.51 45.57
C LEU A 568 -20.57 -10.66 44.78
N LEU A 569 -20.20 -10.25 43.55
CA LEU A 569 -21.10 -9.50 42.66
C LEU A 569 -22.36 -10.31 42.37
N LYS A 570 -22.27 -11.63 42.17
CA LYS A 570 -23.43 -12.49 41.95
C LYS A 570 -24.37 -12.51 43.16
N ILE A 571 -23.86 -12.50 44.38
CA ILE A 571 -24.69 -12.47 45.60
C ILE A 571 -25.47 -11.15 45.68
N ILE A 572 -24.83 -10.02 45.37
CA ILE A 572 -25.48 -8.71 45.45
C ILE A 572 -26.22 -8.30 44.17
N ALA A 573 -26.14 -9.11 43.11
CA ALA A 573 -26.70 -8.80 41.78
C ALA A 573 -28.19 -8.39 41.82
N PRO A 574 -29.10 -9.05 42.58
CA PRO A 574 -30.50 -8.63 42.62
C PRO A 574 -30.73 -7.21 43.14
N ILE A 575 -29.87 -6.77 44.07
CA ILE A 575 -29.90 -5.40 44.61
C ILE A 575 -29.21 -4.45 43.66
N PHE A 576 -27.98 -4.79 43.24
CA PHE A 576 -27.15 -3.98 42.35
C PHE A 576 -27.90 -3.65 41.05
N ASN A 577 -28.49 -4.61 40.38
CA ASN A 577 -29.22 -4.42 39.13
C ASN A 577 -30.41 -3.46 39.25
N LYS A 578 -31.02 -3.36 40.44
CA LYS A 578 -32.14 -2.43 40.71
C LYS A 578 -31.67 -1.00 41.00
N VAL A 579 -30.48 -0.85 41.64
CA VAL A 579 -30.04 0.46 42.11
C VAL A 579 -28.96 1.11 41.19
N LYS A 580 -28.35 0.35 40.27
CA LYS A 580 -27.26 0.81 39.42
C LYS A 580 -27.54 2.09 38.62
N ASN A 581 -28.80 2.33 38.29
CA ASN A 581 -29.26 3.50 37.51
C ASN A 581 -29.76 4.66 38.38
N LEU A 582 -29.69 4.56 39.73
CA LEU A 582 -30.06 5.66 40.60
C LEU A 582 -29.03 6.80 40.49
N PRO A 583 -29.46 8.11 40.50
CA PRO A 583 -28.56 9.24 40.30
C PRO A 583 -27.35 9.26 41.25
N ILE A 584 -27.58 8.92 42.53
CA ILE A 584 -26.50 8.84 43.52
C ILE A 584 -25.48 7.77 43.16
N ILE A 585 -25.91 6.59 42.73
CA ILE A 585 -25.06 5.48 42.35
C ILE A 585 -24.32 5.83 41.05
N SER A 586 -24.99 6.44 40.08
CA SER A 586 -24.34 6.95 38.86
C SER A 586 -23.23 7.94 39.17
N THR A 587 -23.42 8.91 40.08
CA THR A 587 -22.38 9.83 40.49
C THR A 587 -21.17 9.14 41.14
N ILE A 588 -21.41 8.14 41.97
CA ILE A 588 -20.35 7.33 42.58
C ILE A 588 -19.57 6.56 41.47
N ILE A 589 -20.27 5.92 40.57
CA ILE A 589 -19.69 5.18 39.44
C ILE A 589 -18.80 6.08 38.57
N GLU A 590 -19.22 7.35 38.31
CA GLU A 590 -18.43 8.33 37.59
C GLU A 590 -17.18 8.75 38.35
N GLN A 591 -17.24 8.92 39.68
CA GLN A 591 -16.04 9.21 40.50
C GLN A 591 -15.00 8.07 40.44
N PHE A 592 -15.42 6.83 40.23
CA PHE A 592 -14.54 5.70 39.98
C PHE A 592 -13.99 5.68 38.53
N GLY A 593 -14.40 6.60 37.67
CA GLY A 593 -13.93 6.75 36.29
C GLY A 593 -14.69 5.90 35.26
N PHE A 594 -15.87 5.36 35.60
CA PHE A 594 -16.76 4.70 34.67
C PHE A 594 -17.75 5.69 34.04
N THR A 595 -18.17 5.45 32.81
CA THR A 595 -19.16 6.30 32.14
C THR A 595 -20.59 5.90 32.53
N THR A 596 -21.44 6.89 32.73
CA THR A 596 -22.89 6.72 32.91
C THR A 596 -23.68 7.04 31.64
N LYS A 597 -22.99 7.40 30.54
CA LYS A 597 -23.63 7.61 29.22
C LYS A 597 -24.17 6.32 28.60
N ARG A 598 -23.83 5.17 29.16
CA ARG A 598 -24.36 3.84 28.80
C ARG A 598 -24.81 3.16 30.08
N GLU A 599 -25.84 2.33 29.95
CA GLU A 599 -26.27 1.50 31.06
C GLU A 599 -25.14 0.53 31.46
N MET A 600 -24.96 0.37 32.76
CA MET A 600 -24.09 -0.67 33.28
C MET A 600 -24.66 -2.04 32.96
N PRO A 601 -23.86 -3.00 32.51
CA PRO A 601 -24.36 -4.34 32.23
C PRO A 601 -24.96 -4.97 33.47
N GLU A 602 -25.97 -5.84 33.28
CA GLU A 602 -26.60 -6.56 34.36
C GLU A 602 -25.71 -7.73 34.82
N VAL A 603 -25.52 -7.80 36.13
CA VAL A 603 -24.83 -8.95 36.73
C VAL A 603 -25.78 -10.15 36.76
N GLN A 604 -25.40 -11.25 36.15
CA GLN A 604 -26.19 -12.47 36.12
C GLN A 604 -26.03 -13.25 37.43
N SER A 605 -27.10 -13.49 38.15
CA SER A 605 -27.09 -14.24 39.39
C SER A 605 -27.05 -15.75 39.19
N GLN A 606 -27.56 -16.24 38.05
CA GLN A 606 -27.63 -17.67 37.73
C GLN A 606 -26.34 -18.16 37.07
N ASP A 607 -25.98 -19.39 37.35
CA ASP A 607 -24.84 -20.05 36.72
C ASP A 607 -25.26 -20.72 35.40
N ILE A 608 -25.08 -20.01 34.30
CA ILE A 608 -25.43 -20.48 32.95
C ILE A 608 -24.72 -21.79 32.59
N LEU A 609 -23.48 -22.00 33.08
CA LEU A 609 -22.73 -23.22 32.79
C LEU A 609 -23.42 -24.45 33.36
N LYS A 610 -24.02 -24.37 34.55
CA LYS A 610 -24.82 -25.49 35.11
C LYS A 610 -26.01 -25.85 34.22
N LYS A 611 -26.68 -24.83 33.66
CA LYS A 611 -27.78 -25.03 32.73
C LYS A 611 -27.32 -25.72 31.44
N ILE A 612 -26.22 -25.26 30.84
CA ILE A 612 -25.66 -25.83 29.62
C ILE A 612 -25.23 -27.29 29.86
N TYR A 613 -24.61 -27.60 31.01
CA TYR A 613 -24.19 -28.97 31.34
C TYR A 613 -25.38 -29.95 31.56
N THR A 614 -26.52 -29.44 31.97
CA THR A 614 -27.72 -30.29 32.17
C THR A 614 -28.50 -30.56 30.87
N GLU A 615 -28.32 -29.74 29.85
CA GLU A 615 -28.95 -29.86 28.52
C GLU A 615 -28.03 -30.61 27.51
N GLN A 616 -27.16 -31.52 27.94
CA GLN A 616 -26.27 -32.26 27.05
C GLN A 616 -27.03 -33.01 25.95
N LEU A 617 -26.92 -32.52 24.74
CA LEU A 617 -27.32 -33.25 23.53
C LEU A 617 -26.25 -34.31 23.21
N ILE A 618 -26.66 -35.56 23.13
CA ILE A 618 -25.80 -36.67 22.70
C ILE A 618 -25.58 -36.49 21.18
N SER A 619 -24.41 -36.00 20.80
CA SER A 619 -24.00 -35.82 19.40
C SER A 619 -22.60 -36.43 19.19
N GLU A 620 -22.41 -37.06 18.04
CA GLU A 620 -21.10 -37.55 17.62
C GLU A 620 -20.09 -36.40 17.35
N LYS A 621 -20.58 -35.19 17.07
CA LYS A 621 -19.77 -33.99 16.86
C LYS A 621 -19.59 -33.23 18.17
N LYS A 622 -18.35 -33.08 18.62
CA LYS A 622 -17.98 -32.32 19.82
C LYS A 622 -17.56 -30.90 19.42
N LEU A 623 -18.17 -29.90 20.04
CA LEU A 623 -17.74 -28.49 19.99
C LEU A 623 -17.20 -28.09 21.36
N ILE A 624 -16.13 -27.28 21.37
CA ILE A 624 -15.61 -26.68 22.59
C ILE A 624 -16.11 -25.24 22.63
N LEU A 625 -16.94 -24.91 23.62
CA LEU A 625 -17.37 -23.54 23.89
C LEU A 625 -16.43 -22.91 24.91
N PHE A 626 -15.71 -21.85 24.47
CA PHE A 626 -14.89 -21.04 25.36
C PHE A 626 -15.76 -19.95 25.99
N ALA A 627 -16.21 -20.17 27.21
CA ALA A 627 -17.04 -19.23 27.94
C ALA A 627 -16.16 -18.30 28.79
N ASP A 628 -16.01 -17.05 28.38
CA ASP A 628 -15.20 -16.05 29.11
C ASP A 628 -15.98 -15.42 30.28
N THR A 629 -15.24 -14.74 31.16
CA THR A 629 -15.77 -14.11 32.37
C THR A 629 -16.92 -13.15 32.10
N PHE A 630 -16.88 -12.39 30.99
CA PHE A 630 -17.90 -11.38 30.69
C PHE A 630 -19.19 -12.03 30.17
N ASN A 631 -19.07 -12.96 29.22
CA ASN A 631 -20.24 -13.67 28.70
C ASN A 631 -20.93 -14.51 29.80
N ILE A 632 -20.17 -15.21 30.66
CA ILE A 632 -20.75 -15.99 31.76
C ILE A 632 -21.54 -15.11 32.74
N ASN A 633 -21.03 -13.90 33.02
CA ASN A 633 -21.53 -13.16 34.20
C ASN A 633 -22.33 -11.90 33.85
N PHE A 634 -22.30 -11.44 32.62
CA PHE A 634 -23.01 -10.22 32.21
C PHE A 634 -23.85 -10.38 30.94
N GLU A 635 -23.41 -11.20 30.00
CA GLU A 635 -24.04 -11.37 28.69
C GLU A 635 -24.30 -12.86 28.39
N ASN A 636 -24.91 -13.58 29.30
CA ASN A 636 -25.09 -15.03 29.20
C ASN A 636 -25.99 -15.46 28.02
N GLN A 637 -26.72 -14.54 27.41
CA GLN A 637 -27.48 -14.78 26.18
C GLN A 637 -26.60 -15.10 24.98
N ASN A 638 -25.31 -14.79 25.06
CA ASN A 638 -24.33 -15.11 24.00
C ASN A 638 -23.83 -16.55 24.06
N LEU A 639 -24.06 -17.24 25.15
CA LEU A 639 -23.67 -18.64 25.39
C LEU A 639 -24.79 -19.61 25.08
#